data_ef42bae3d5aecb6fcf1537dafd28a080
#
_entry.id   ef42bae3d5aecb6fcf1537dafd28a080
#
_cell.length_a   1.000
_cell.length_b   1.000
_cell.length_c   1.000
_cell.angle_alpha   90.00
_cell.angle_beta   90.00
_cell.angle_gamma   90.00
#
_symmetry.space_group_name_H-M   'P 1'
#
loop_
_entity.id
_entity.type
_entity.pdbx_description
1 polymer ?
#
loop_
_entity_poly.entity_id
_entity_poly.type
_entity_poly.pdbx_seq_one_letter_code
_entity_poly.pdbx_strand_id
1 'polypeptide(L)'
;MKFSRIHLALLSCASFYAISQVNIAHAAEPIAQNESSIEVIEVTSVRQKLEQAGRLKDVIQQTEVLDKVMIENKNALSLSDAINNEPGVNVSNECSMCGVKRIMLNGMKGEHTTILVDGIPTHTLISGFYAVDAIATTGIDRIEVARGAGASLIAPEAIGGTVNIVTKQAYENSATVSLAKGSHDYTALKAMATGVSEDGKTGITLISQYDKQDQEDHDDNGVSEAPFQENQSLTVLVSQDVNDTNNLQFRVSKVNSEVFGGPIVGKNTRSIGEALSGYDGIDSEQLFEGDDVRNNYIGKAWETTEWIDTSRDEAYIKWLTEQSDYTTSEFAVSYAKHNQDSFYEGIDYQAKDTMTYFRAKFDTELNDEHFISYGGDFRSEAMRSDTKALASVASYQSDSFDYETKGVFVQDTWVPSDKIEIAMALRIDHVSADFIDPAKPGTEIEETFVAPRLDMRYFHTDELTSRFSTGRGYRAPLSFFETDHGILDTEKGYLIDIDALEESLSASYSLNYDSEQLALTLSLAHSRVENLASLEADENDVPVLTQLDDAASVSTIDISTGYNVTEQLTVNLSAEKFIYDDNFKSSYAIVPVEERVGIDLEWSNDNVKLFWTTVWFSARDLREYGYDGFNIKNDASSVKPLDAPSFSSSDFKVQYLFSESTKVYAGISNIFEYTQIDEGDTPLFYDNTGGYDVAYIYGPLHGREFYVGVEVSL
;
A
#
# COMPACT_ATOMS: atom_id res chain seq x y z
N MET A 1 -26.57 6.56 -10.13
CA MET A 1 -26.69 5.95 -11.47
C MET A 1 -25.63 4.85 -11.52
N LYS A 2 -26.03 3.61 -11.37
CA LYS A 2 -25.12 2.47 -11.53
C LYS A 2 -24.71 2.41 -13.01
N PHE A 3 -23.51 2.84 -13.35
CA PHE A 3 -22.93 2.51 -14.64
C PHE A 3 -22.63 1.03 -14.63
N SER A 4 -23.23 0.28 -15.54
CA SER A 4 -22.98 -1.16 -15.64
C SER A 4 -21.48 -1.39 -15.89
N ARG A 5 -20.92 -2.44 -15.26
CA ARG A 5 -19.49 -2.84 -15.38
C ARG A 5 -19.01 -2.94 -16.84
N ILE A 6 -19.89 -3.25 -17.76
CA ILE A 6 -19.66 -3.28 -19.22
C ILE A 6 -19.38 -1.88 -19.81
N HIS A 7 -19.91 -0.83 -19.23
CA HIS A 7 -19.73 0.53 -19.75
C HIS A 7 -18.36 1.12 -19.41
N LEU A 8 -17.71 0.69 -18.32
CA LEU A 8 -16.35 1.14 -17.97
C LEU A 8 -15.31 0.51 -18.90
N ALA A 9 -15.47 -0.78 -19.20
CA ALA A 9 -14.63 -1.50 -20.18
C ALA A 9 -14.82 -0.95 -21.62
N LEU A 10 -16.04 -0.55 -21.99
CA LEU A 10 -16.32 0.05 -23.28
C LEU A 10 -15.85 1.52 -23.37
N LEU A 11 -15.83 2.26 -22.26
CA LEU A 11 -15.24 3.60 -22.21
C LEU A 11 -13.72 3.56 -22.38
N SER A 12 -13.03 2.54 -21.84
CA SER A 12 -11.61 2.35 -22.07
C SER A 12 -11.29 2.05 -23.55
N CYS A 13 -12.11 1.27 -24.24
CA CYS A 13 -11.97 1.03 -25.67
C CYS A 13 -12.36 2.25 -26.55
N ALA A 14 -13.37 3.03 -26.14
CA ALA A 14 -13.78 4.23 -26.88
C ALA A 14 -12.79 5.39 -26.74
N SER A 15 -12.07 5.47 -25.61
CA SER A 15 -11.00 6.47 -25.40
C SER A 15 -9.82 6.26 -26.36
N PHE A 16 -9.51 4.99 -26.68
CA PHE A 16 -8.47 4.66 -27.68
C PHE A 16 -8.83 5.15 -29.09
N TYR A 17 -10.12 5.13 -29.47
CA TYR A 17 -10.54 5.59 -30.78
C TYR A 17 -10.50 7.12 -30.92
N ALA A 18 -10.65 7.85 -29.81
CA ALA A 18 -10.57 9.32 -29.81
C ALA A 18 -9.11 9.82 -29.87
N ILE A 19 -8.16 9.07 -29.29
CA ILE A 19 -6.73 9.43 -29.32
C ILE A 19 -6.09 9.07 -30.69
N SER A 20 -6.59 8.06 -31.38
CA SER A 20 -6.10 7.70 -32.74
C SER A 20 -6.40 8.72 -33.83
N GLN A 21 -7.20 9.77 -33.53
CA GLN A 21 -7.47 10.91 -34.45
C GLN A 21 -6.53 12.11 -34.23
N VAL A 22 -5.63 12.04 -33.22
CA VAL A 22 -4.54 13.02 -33.11
C VAL A 22 -3.52 12.69 -34.21
N ASN A 23 -3.34 13.57 -35.17
CA ASN A 23 -2.39 13.42 -36.26
C ASN A 23 -0.99 13.16 -35.69
N ILE A 24 -0.49 11.93 -35.86
CA ILE A 24 0.87 11.56 -35.56
C ILE A 24 1.75 12.31 -36.57
N ALA A 25 2.43 13.35 -36.10
CA ALA A 25 3.49 13.97 -36.89
C ALA A 25 4.58 12.93 -37.13
N HIS A 26 4.89 12.65 -38.42
CA HIS A 26 5.93 11.71 -38.79
C HIS A 26 7.26 12.16 -38.20
N ALA A 27 7.92 11.26 -37.51
CA ALA A 27 9.28 11.47 -37.00
C ALA A 27 10.21 11.80 -38.20
N ALA A 28 10.97 12.87 -38.07
CA ALA A 28 11.98 13.24 -39.03
C ALA A 28 13.13 12.22 -39.02
N GLU A 29 13.65 11.91 -40.24
CA GLU A 29 14.78 11.01 -40.41
C GLU A 29 16.03 11.46 -39.62
N PRO A 30 16.86 10.53 -39.11
CA PRO A 30 18.04 10.87 -38.32
C PRO A 30 19.10 11.60 -39.18
N ILE A 31 19.40 12.84 -38.80
CA ILE A 31 20.50 13.60 -39.37
C ILE A 31 21.81 13.06 -38.79
N ALA A 32 22.75 12.72 -39.66
CA ALA A 32 24.09 12.22 -39.33
C ALA A 32 24.82 13.11 -38.32
N GLN A 33 25.33 12.51 -37.26
CA GLN A 33 26.10 13.15 -36.22
C GLN A 33 27.43 13.69 -36.76
N ASN A 34 27.64 14.99 -36.67
CA ASN A 34 28.94 15.60 -36.62
C ASN A 34 29.31 15.82 -35.15
N GLU A 35 30.38 15.21 -34.69
CA GLU A 35 30.96 15.42 -33.38
C GLU A 35 31.45 16.88 -33.23
N SER A 36 30.60 17.74 -32.70
CA SER A 36 31.01 18.97 -32.05
C SER A 36 30.41 18.95 -30.66
N SER A 37 31.20 19.19 -29.62
CA SER A 37 30.78 19.29 -28.26
C SER A 37 29.59 20.25 -28.14
N ILE A 38 28.39 19.68 -28.11
CA ILE A 38 27.19 20.42 -27.81
C ILE A 38 27.19 20.56 -26.27
N GLU A 39 27.36 21.80 -25.80
CA GLU A 39 27.01 22.16 -24.44
C GLU A 39 25.51 21.84 -24.29
N VAL A 40 25.20 20.73 -23.62
CA VAL A 40 23.82 20.38 -23.29
C VAL A 40 23.38 21.37 -22.22
N ILE A 41 22.75 22.46 -22.66
CA ILE A 41 21.98 23.31 -21.75
C ILE A 41 20.74 22.48 -21.39
N GLU A 42 20.76 21.86 -20.23
CA GLU A 42 19.60 21.18 -19.66
C GLU A 42 18.56 22.26 -19.32
N VAL A 43 17.71 22.60 -20.28
CA VAL A 43 16.55 23.47 -20.04
C VAL A 43 15.51 22.62 -19.31
N THR A 44 15.67 22.51 -17.99
CA THR A 44 14.64 21.93 -17.13
C THR A 44 13.41 22.84 -17.23
N SER A 45 12.28 22.31 -17.69
CA SER A 45 11.04 23.08 -17.76
C SER A 45 10.65 23.55 -16.36
N VAL A 46 9.97 24.68 -16.24
CA VAL A 46 9.42 25.18 -14.96
C VAL A 46 8.61 24.09 -14.27
N ARG A 47 7.82 23.35 -15.02
CA ARG A 47 7.06 22.20 -14.57
C ARG A 47 7.96 21.12 -13.94
N GLN A 48 9.07 20.73 -14.56
CA GLN A 48 10.00 19.76 -13.99
C GLN A 48 10.65 20.24 -12.71
N LYS A 49 11.02 21.52 -12.63
CA LYS A 49 11.56 22.12 -11.39
C LYS A 49 10.53 22.13 -10.27
N LEU A 50 9.28 22.50 -10.56
CA LEU A 50 8.18 22.55 -9.58
C LEU A 50 7.77 21.15 -9.14
N GLU A 51 7.81 20.15 -10.03
CA GLU A 51 7.50 18.76 -9.71
C GLU A 51 8.61 18.09 -8.86
N GLN A 52 9.84 18.57 -8.95
CA GLN A 52 10.94 18.10 -8.09
C GLN A 52 10.83 18.63 -6.68
N ALA A 53 10.27 19.82 -6.49
CA ALA A 53 10.03 20.37 -5.17
C ALA A 53 8.94 19.59 -4.43
N GLY A 54 9.25 19.07 -3.27
CA GLY A 54 8.30 18.34 -2.41
C GLY A 54 8.23 16.83 -2.63
N ARG A 55 9.13 16.23 -3.38
CA ARG A 55 9.27 14.78 -3.47
C ARG A 55 9.98 14.24 -2.24
N LEU A 56 9.57 13.06 -1.76
CA LEU A 56 10.26 12.41 -0.63
C LEU A 56 11.72 12.09 -0.94
N LYS A 57 12.05 11.86 -2.21
CA LYS A 57 13.41 11.59 -2.69
C LYS A 57 14.42 12.70 -2.32
N ASP A 58 13.97 13.95 -2.23
CA ASP A 58 14.84 15.09 -1.93
C ASP A 58 15.05 15.31 -0.43
N VAL A 59 14.48 14.45 0.43
CA VAL A 59 14.69 14.52 1.87
C VAL A 59 16.06 13.95 2.27
N ILE A 60 16.63 14.49 3.34
CA ILE A 60 17.93 14.04 3.87
C ILE A 60 17.84 12.62 4.45
N GLN A 61 16.68 12.24 4.96
CA GLN A 61 16.38 10.91 5.48
C GLN A 61 16.61 9.82 4.42
N GLN A 62 16.97 8.63 4.86
CA GLN A 62 16.99 7.45 4.00
C GLN A 62 15.60 7.19 3.43
N THR A 63 15.51 7.22 2.11
CA THR A 63 14.29 6.94 1.36
C THR A 63 14.61 5.91 0.28
N GLU A 64 13.88 4.80 0.29
CA GLU A 64 13.96 3.81 -0.78
C GLU A 64 13.15 4.32 -1.98
N VAL A 65 13.72 4.22 -3.17
CA VAL A 65 13.06 4.66 -4.40
C VAL A 65 13.04 3.50 -5.38
N LEU A 66 11.86 2.98 -5.61
CA LEU A 66 11.62 1.96 -6.63
C LEU A 66 11.19 2.67 -7.92
N ASP A 67 12.08 2.71 -8.88
CA ASP A 67 11.77 3.25 -10.19
C ASP A 67 10.92 2.27 -11.03
N LYS A 68 10.44 2.75 -12.18
CA LYS A 68 9.63 1.94 -13.10
C LYS A 68 10.35 0.64 -13.50
N VAL A 69 11.67 0.65 -13.68
CA VAL A 69 12.43 -0.53 -14.13
C VAL A 69 12.46 -1.57 -13.01
N MET A 70 12.68 -1.16 -11.77
CA MET A 70 12.63 -2.06 -10.60
C MET A 70 11.24 -2.69 -10.44
N ILE A 71 10.17 -1.88 -10.57
CA ILE A 71 8.79 -2.37 -10.50
C ILE A 71 8.49 -3.38 -11.62
N GLU A 72 8.95 -3.11 -12.84
CA GLU A 72 8.79 -4.03 -13.98
C GLU A 72 9.64 -5.31 -13.85
N ASN A 73 10.80 -5.24 -13.22
CA ASN A 73 11.70 -6.37 -13.02
C ASN A 73 11.13 -7.37 -12.04
N LYS A 74 10.51 -6.89 -10.96
CA LYS A 74 9.76 -7.74 -10.02
C LYS A 74 8.55 -8.35 -10.73
N ASN A 75 8.12 -9.48 -10.26
CA ASN A 75 6.91 -10.14 -10.73
C ASN A 75 5.62 -9.43 -10.31
N ALA A 76 5.68 -8.13 -10.05
CA ALA A 76 4.62 -7.38 -9.43
C ALA A 76 3.34 -7.39 -10.27
N LEU A 77 2.36 -8.15 -9.82
CA LEU A 77 1.02 -8.14 -10.37
C LEU A 77 0.19 -7.01 -9.74
N SER A 78 0.51 -6.66 -8.50
CA SER A 78 -0.14 -5.63 -7.68
C SER A 78 0.87 -4.62 -7.10
N LEU A 79 0.38 -3.59 -6.40
CA LEU A 79 1.23 -2.62 -5.70
C LEU A 79 1.97 -3.29 -4.53
N SER A 80 1.29 -4.14 -3.77
CA SER A 80 1.89 -4.85 -2.64
C SER A 80 3.05 -5.73 -3.10
N ASP A 81 2.90 -6.44 -4.23
CA ASP A 81 3.98 -7.26 -4.81
C ASP A 81 5.18 -6.39 -5.24
N ALA A 82 4.91 -5.18 -5.75
CA ALA A 82 5.96 -4.27 -6.21
C ALA A 82 6.91 -3.84 -5.09
N ILE A 83 6.37 -3.64 -3.88
CA ILE A 83 7.14 -3.12 -2.74
C ILE A 83 7.53 -4.20 -1.73
N ASN A 84 6.92 -5.37 -1.78
CA ASN A 84 7.22 -6.45 -0.84
C ASN A 84 8.68 -6.88 -0.92
N ASN A 85 9.25 -7.21 0.23
CA ASN A 85 10.65 -7.63 0.39
C ASN A 85 11.70 -6.56 0.04
N GLU A 86 11.30 -5.29 -0.12
CA GLU A 86 12.26 -4.19 -0.11
C GLU A 86 12.84 -3.98 1.30
N PRO A 87 14.04 -3.39 1.44
CA PRO A 87 14.63 -3.17 2.75
C PRO A 87 13.70 -2.41 3.71
N GLY A 88 13.41 -3.02 4.87
CA GLY A 88 12.47 -2.51 5.87
C GLY A 88 11.01 -2.51 5.47
N VAL A 89 10.64 -3.11 4.34
CA VAL A 89 9.25 -3.21 3.87
C VAL A 89 8.80 -4.66 3.88
N ASN A 90 7.71 -4.95 4.56
CA ASN A 90 7.03 -6.24 4.53
C ASN A 90 5.56 -6.03 4.16
N VAL A 91 5.01 -6.91 3.36
CA VAL A 91 3.56 -6.94 3.11
C VAL A 91 3.00 -8.14 3.85
N SER A 92 2.18 -7.86 4.85
CA SER A 92 1.45 -8.88 5.60
C SER A 92 0.15 -9.22 4.86
N ASN A 93 -0.16 -10.51 4.78
CA ASN A 93 -1.51 -10.97 4.43
C ASN A 93 -2.24 -11.22 5.75
N GLU A 94 -3.25 -10.42 6.04
CA GLU A 94 -3.91 -10.43 7.36
C GLU A 94 -5.18 -11.28 7.40
N CYS A 95 -5.58 -11.79 6.25
CA CYS A 95 -6.75 -12.65 6.16
C CYS A 95 -6.65 -13.55 4.93
N SER A 96 -6.85 -14.83 5.12
CA SER A 96 -6.82 -15.78 4.02
C SER A 96 -8.01 -15.62 3.07
N MET A 97 -9.21 -15.38 3.60
CA MET A 97 -10.44 -15.33 2.81
C MET A 97 -10.71 -13.95 2.18
N CYS A 98 -10.37 -12.85 2.83
CA CYS A 98 -10.61 -11.51 2.30
C CYS A 98 -9.41 -10.92 1.54
N GLY A 99 -8.25 -11.59 1.57
CA GLY A 99 -7.06 -11.18 0.83
C GLY A 99 -6.53 -9.80 1.22
N VAL A 100 -6.78 -9.37 2.46
CA VAL A 100 -6.28 -8.10 2.98
C VAL A 100 -4.77 -8.13 3.06
N LYS A 101 -4.14 -7.17 2.40
CA LYS A 101 -2.69 -6.99 2.44
C LYS A 101 -2.36 -5.61 3.02
N ARG A 102 -1.47 -5.59 3.99
CA ARG A 102 -0.99 -4.36 4.62
C ARG A 102 0.50 -4.16 4.44
N ILE A 103 0.89 -2.92 4.20
CA ILE A 103 2.29 -2.54 4.04
C ILE A 103 2.85 -2.16 5.41
N MET A 104 3.77 -2.95 5.90
CA MET A 104 4.46 -2.76 7.16
C MET A 104 5.84 -2.14 6.91
N LEU A 105 6.18 -1.07 7.60
CA LEU A 105 7.48 -0.39 7.49
C LEU A 105 8.25 -0.51 8.79
N ASN A 106 9.51 -0.94 8.73
CA ASN A 106 10.41 -1.17 9.88
C ASN A 106 9.81 -2.07 10.99
N GLY A 107 8.99 -3.05 10.60
CA GLY A 107 8.31 -3.93 11.53
C GLY A 107 7.13 -3.30 12.28
N MET A 108 6.77 -2.05 11.97
CA MET A 108 5.55 -1.43 12.49
C MET A 108 4.33 -2.03 11.82
N LYS A 109 3.17 -2.01 12.49
CA LYS A 109 1.91 -2.52 11.94
C LYS A 109 1.51 -1.82 10.64
N GLY A 110 0.70 -2.47 9.81
CA GLY A 110 0.27 -1.94 8.52
C GLY A 110 -0.53 -0.65 8.60
N GLU A 111 -1.36 -0.49 9.62
CA GLU A 111 -2.12 0.73 9.93
C GLU A 111 -1.23 1.94 10.25
N HIS A 112 0.04 1.70 10.58
CA HIS A 112 1.03 2.75 10.86
C HIS A 112 1.68 3.32 9.60
N THR A 113 1.31 2.83 8.42
CA THR A 113 1.84 3.27 7.12
C THR A 113 0.86 4.19 6.42
N THR A 114 1.30 5.40 6.08
CA THR A 114 0.49 6.34 5.29
C THR A 114 0.82 6.23 3.81
N ILE A 115 -0.21 6.11 2.97
CA ILE A 115 -0.10 6.07 1.51
C ILE A 115 -0.46 7.43 0.92
N LEU A 116 0.45 7.97 0.11
CA LEU A 116 0.26 9.21 -0.64
C LEU A 116 0.26 8.91 -2.15
N VAL A 117 -0.47 9.71 -2.90
CA VAL A 117 -0.38 9.75 -4.37
C VAL A 117 0.03 11.15 -4.79
N ASP A 118 1.16 11.26 -5.48
CA ASP A 118 1.74 12.54 -5.91
C ASP A 118 1.96 13.54 -4.75
N GLY A 119 2.28 12.98 -3.56
CA GLY A 119 2.49 13.74 -2.32
C GLY A 119 1.18 14.24 -1.67
N ILE A 120 0.03 13.76 -2.07
CA ILE A 120 -1.28 14.14 -1.54
C ILE A 120 -1.92 12.93 -0.86
N PRO A 121 -2.44 13.05 0.37
CA PRO A 121 -3.26 12.02 0.98
C PRO A 121 -4.58 11.92 0.19
N THR A 122 -4.78 10.78 -0.45
CA THR A 122 -5.98 10.48 -1.24
C THR A 122 -6.73 9.27 -0.69
N HIS A 123 -6.14 8.59 0.28
CA HIS A 123 -6.74 7.44 0.93
C HIS A 123 -7.37 7.86 2.25
N THR A 124 -8.60 7.41 2.47
CA THR A 124 -9.27 7.51 3.75
C THR A 124 -8.75 6.42 4.70
N LEU A 125 -9.03 6.51 5.98
CA LEU A 125 -8.59 5.50 6.97
C LEU A 125 -9.07 4.09 6.61
N ILE A 126 -10.32 3.93 6.16
CA ILE A 126 -10.84 2.61 5.74
C ILE A 126 -10.28 2.17 4.39
N SER A 127 -10.10 3.07 3.43
CA SER A 127 -9.64 2.69 2.09
C SER A 127 -8.21 2.11 2.08
N GLY A 128 -7.39 2.42 3.07
CA GLY A 128 -6.06 1.83 3.24
C GLY A 128 -6.09 0.33 3.56
N PHE A 129 -7.23 -0.21 4.01
CA PHE A 129 -7.35 -1.60 4.38
C PHE A 129 -7.55 -2.53 3.16
N TYR A 130 -8.55 -2.27 2.31
CA TYR A 130 -8.90 -3.18 1.20
C TYR A 130 -8.42 -2.75 -0.19
N ALA A 131 -7.86 -1.57 -0.34
CA ALA A 131 -7.68 -0.99 -1.66
C ALA A 131 -6.23 -0.84 -2.12
N VAL A 132 -5.26 -1.39 -1.39
CA VAL A 132 -3.83 -1.27 -1.74
C VAL A 132 -3.55 -1.90 -3.10
N ASP A 133 -4.02 -3.11 -3.35
CA ASP A 133 -3.78 -3.83 -4.59
C ASP A 133 -4.67 -3.36 -5.76
N ALA A 134 -5.73 -2.63 -5.47
CA ALA A 134 -6.54 -1.99 -6.51
C ALA A 134 -5.90 -0.71 -7.09
N ILE A 135 -4.78 -0.23 -6.52
CA ILE A 135 -3.99 0.86 -7.08
C ILE A 135 -3.29 0.38 -8.34
N ALA A 136 -3.50 1.09 -9.46
CA ALA A 136 -2.89 0.72 -10.74
C ALA A 136 -1.36 0.78 -10.67
N THR A 137 -0.69 -0.34 -10.95
CA THR A 137 0.76 -0.40 -11.10
C THR A 137 1.23 0.21 -12.43
N THR A 138 0.36 0.21 -13.43
CA THR A 138 0.57 0.92 -14.70
C THR A 138 0.52 2.43 -14.48
N GLY A 139 1.46 3.16 -15.08
CA GLY A 139 1.52 4.62 -14.97
C GLY A 139 2.17 5.13 -13.69
N ILE A 140 2.75 4.26 -12.87
CA ILE A 140 3.68 4.65 -11.81
C ILE A 140 5.02 5.04 -12.44
N ASP A 141 5.53 6.21 -12.10
CA ASP A 141 6.88 6.66 -12.43
C ASP A 141 7.89 6.05 -11.44
N ARG A 142 7.55 6.13 -10.14
CA ARG A 142 8.31 5.53 -9.04
C ARG A 142 7.46 5.42 -7.79
N ILE A 143 7.92 4.61 -6.86
CA ILE A 143 7.40 4.54 -5.49
C ILE A 143 8.52 5.02 -4.56
N GLU A 144 8.19 5.89 -3.62
CA GLU A 144 9.11 6.43 -2.62
C GLU A 144 8.67 5.95 -1.25
N VAL A 145 9.57 5.27 -0.52
CA VAL A 145 9.30 4.73 0.81
C VAL A 145 10.21 5.43 1.83
N ALA A 146 9.63 6.25 2.68
CA ALA A 146 10.31 6.90 3.79
C ALA A 146 9.89 6.23 5.10
N ARG A 147 10.87 5.71 5.84
CA ARG A 147 10.68 4.88 7.03
C ARG A 147 10.82 5.68 8.33
N GLY A 148 9.97 5.37 9.32
CA GLY A 148 9.99 5.94 10.68
C GLY A 148 9.02 7.12 10.88
N ALA A 149 8.80 7.46 12.15
CA ALA A 149 7.88 8.51 12.57
C ALA A 149 8.28 9.89 12.04
N GLY A 150 7.29 10.65 11.58
CA GLY A 150 7.52 11.97 11.02
C GLY A 150 8.36 11.96 9.75
N ALA A 151 8.41 10.83 9.02
CA ALA A 151 9.16 10.68 7.77
C ALA A 151 8.79 11.73 6.70
N SER A 152 7.62 12.33 6.81
CA SER A 152 7.17 13.39 5.92
C SER A 152 6.56 14.56 6.70
N LEU A 153 6.91 15.79 6.32
CA LEU A 153 6.25 16.98 6.87
C LEU A 153 4.74 17.05 6.54
N ILE A 154 4.33 16.37 5.49
CA ILE A 154 2.96 16.40 4.96
C ILE A 154 2.12 15.19 5.37
N ALA A 155 2.69 14.25 6.11
CA ALA A 155 2.01 13.06 6.61
C ALA A 155 2.44 12.77 8.06
N PRO A 156 2.06 13.61 9.03
CA PRO A 156 2.45 13.45 10.44
C PRO A 156 1.86 12.21 11.07
N GLU A 157 0.76 11.71 10.53
CA GLU A 157 0.06 10.50 10.97
C GLU A 157 0.80 9.21 10.62
N ALA A 158 1.88 9.29 9.85
CA ALA A 158 2.74 8.16 9.50
C ALA A 158 3.68 7.85 10.66
N ILE A 159 3.28 6.99 11.60
CA ILE A 159 4.15 6.60 12.71
C ILE A 159 5.14 5.48 12.34
N GLY A 160 4.80 4.63 11.38
CA GLY A 160 5.69 3.62 10.78
C GLY A 160 6.47 4.13 9.58
N GLY A 161 5.86 5.03 8.82
CA GLY A 161 6.46 5.62 7.62
C GLY A 161 5.43 5.99 6.56
N THR A 162 5.94 6.40 5.39
CA THR A 162 5.13 6.88 4.28
C THR A 162 5.53 6.19 2.98
N VAL A 163 4.54 5.74 2.22
CA VAL A 163 4.68 5.26 0.83
C VAL A 163 4.07 6.30 -0.09
N ASN A 164 4.86 6.93 -0.95
CA ASN A 164 4.39 7.90 -1.92
C ASN A 164 4.46 7.32 -3.34
N ILE A 165 3.31 7.19 -3.98
CA ILE A 165 3.17 6.71 -5.35
C ILE A 165 3.20 7.92 -6.27
N VAL A 166 4.22 8.02 -7.11
CA VAL A 166 4.39 9.12 -8.05
C VAL A 166 3.89 8.71 -9.42
N THR A 167 2.88 9.42 -9.92
CA THR A 167 2.25 9.14 -11.20
C THR A 167 3.09 9.69 -12.36
N LYS A 168 3.22 8.94 -13.45
CA LYS A 168 3.92 9.37 -14.66
C LYS A 168 3.23 10.59 -15.28
N GLN A 169 4.00 11.65 -15.43
CA GLN A 169 3.59 12.89 -16.09
C GLN A 169 3.74 12.77 -17.62
N ALA A 170 2.90 13.49 -18.36
CA ALA A 170 2.96 13.53 -19.82
C ALA A 170 3.99 14.58 -20.31
N TYR A 171 5.16 14.15 -20.72
CA TYR A 171 6.18 14.99 -21.37
C TYR A 171 6.29 14.73 -22.87
N GLU A 172 5.77 13.59 -23.33
CA GLU A 172 5.78 13.13 -24.71
C GLU A 172 4.48 12.40 -25.03
N ASN A 173 4.18 12.23 -26.30
CA ASN A 173 3.08 11.38 -26.73
C ASN A 173 3.52 9.93 -26.69
N SER A 174 2.84 9.10 -25.92
CA SER A 174 3.11 7.66 -25.85
C SER A 174 1.85 6.90 -25.49
N ALA A 175 1.82 5.61 -25.82
CA ALA A 175 0.79 4.70 -25.34
C ALA A 175 1.39 3.33 -25.07
N THR A 176 0.96 2.68 -24.00
CA THR A 176 1.36 1.33 -23.63
C THR A 176 0.13 0.52 -23.30
N VAL A 177 0.03 -0.69 -23.83
CA VAL A 177 -1.01 -1.65 -23.51
C VAL A 177 -0.34 -2.98 -23.16
N SER A 178 -0.75 -3.55 -22.04
CA SER A 178 -0.27 -4.86 -21.58
C SER A 178 -1.45 -5.78 -21.33
N LEU A 179 -1.32 -7.04 -21.76
CA LEU A 179 -2.25 -8.12 -21.51
C LEU A 179 -1.48 -9.28 -20.88
N ALA A 180 -1.99 -9.82 -19.76
CA ALA A 180 -1.45 -11.02 -19.12
C ALA A 180 -2.53 -12.03 -18.81
N LYS A 181 -2.13 -13.31 -18.80
CA LYS A 181 -2.91 -14.46 -18.38
C LYS A 181 -2.04 -15.37 -17.51
N GLY A 182 -2.65 -16.02 -16.51
CA GLY A 182 -1.94 -16.90 -15.59
C GLY A 182 -2.80 -18.00 -14.98
N SER A 183 -2.26 -18.62 -13.94
CA SER A 183 -2.91 -19.61 -13.10
C SER A 183 -4.17 -19.01 -12.45
N HIS A 184 -5.08 -19.86 -11.97
CA HIS A 184 -6.34 -19.46 -11.31
C HIS A 184 -7.13 -18.42 -12.12
N ASP A 185 -7.16 -18.62 -13.46
CA ASP A 185 -7.79 -17.74 -14.46
C ASP A 185 -7.37 -16.28 -14.37
N TYR A 186 -6.17 -16.02 -13.78
CA TYR A 186 -5.61 -14.68 -13.71
C TYR A 186 -5.63 -14.00 -15.08
N THR A 187 -6.17 -12.79 -15.11
CA THR A 187 -6.27 -11.96 -16.31
C THR A 187 -5.99 -10.52 -15.92
N ALA A 188 -5.05 -9.88 -16.61
CA ALA A 188 -4.81 -8.45 -16.44
C ALA A 188 -4.79 -7.74 -17.79
N LEU A 189 -5.47 -6.60 -17.85
CA LEU A 189 -5.40 -5.65 -18.96
C LEU A 189 -5.00 -4.29 -18.38
N LYS A 190 -3.84 -3.80 -18.80
CA LYS A 190 -3.28 -2.53 -18.33
C LYS A 190 -3.06 -1.62 -19.53
N ALA A 191 -3.46 -0.37 -19.44
CA ALA A 191 -3.30 0.62 -20.50
C ALA A 191 -2.91 1.97 -19.92
N MET A 192 -1.95 2.62 -20.57
CA MET A 192 -1.56 3.99 -20.27
C MET A 192 -1.38 4.75 -21.57
N ALA A 193 -1.80 6.01 -21.61
CA ALA A 193 -1.52 6.90 -22.72
C ALA A 193 -1.15 8.29 -22.19
N THR A 194 -0.14 8.90 -22.78
CA THR A 194 0.26 10.28 -22.54
C THR A 194 0.11 11.10 -23.80
N GLY A 195 -0.39 12.33 -23.67
CA GLY A 195 -0.52 13.26 -24.77
C GLY A 195 -0.06 14.65 -24.36
N VAL A 196 0.66 15.32 -25.26
CA VAL A 196 1.16 16.68 -25.02
C VAL A 196 0.70 17.59 -26.16
N SER A 197 0.21 18.79 -25.82
CA SER A 197 -0.17 19.80 -26.79
C SER A 197 1.02 20.26 -27.63
N GLU A 198 0.76 20.79 -28.85
CA GLU A 198 1.81 21.26 -29.77
C GLU A 198 2.72 22.35 -29.18
N ASP A 199 2.19 23.16 -28.26
CA ASP A 199 2.96 24.20 -27.53
C ASP A 199 3.68 23.66 -26.28
N GLY A 200 3.55 22.36 -25.96
CA GLY A 200 4.15 21.71 -24.80
C GLY A 200 3.53 22.07 -23.44
N LYS A 201 2.49 22.94 -23.42
CA LYS A 201 1.95 23.50 -22.19
C LYS A 201 0.92 22.63 -21.49
N THR A 202 0.25 21.75 -22.23
CA THR A 202 -0.76 20.85 -21.68
C THR A 202 -0.29 19.42 -21.81
N GLY A 203 -0.23 18.70 -20.70
CA GLY A 203 0.02 17.25 -20.65
C GLY A 203 -1.20 16.52 -20.11
N ILE A 204 -1.55 15.40 -20.71
CA ILE A 204 -2.66 14.53 -20.26
C ILE A 204 -2.09 13.12 -20.12
N THR A 205 -2.30 12.49 -18.96
CA THR A 205 -2.03 11.06 -18.73
C THR A 205 -3.36 10.35 -18.45
N LEU A 206 -3.61 9.28 -19.19
CA LEU A 206 -4.74 8.37 -18.99
C LEU A 206 -4.20 7.01 -18.56
N ILE A 207 -4.71 6.47 -17.45
CA ILE A 207 -4.31 5.16 -16.91
C ILE A 207 -5.58 4.34 -16.71
N SER A 208 -5.57 3.09 -17.16
CA SER A 208 -6.65 2.12 -16.90
C SER A 208 -6.07 0.75 -16.59
N GLN A 209 -6.61 0.10 -15.58
CA GLN A 209 -6.24 -1.25 -15.20
C GLN A 209 -7.50 -2.05 -14.90
N TYR A 210 -7.49 -3.30 -15.36
CA TYR A 210 -8.43 -4.36 -14.99
C TYR A 210 -7.62 -5.60 -14.69
N ASP A 211 -7.84 -6.21 -13.56
CA ASP A 211 -7.28 -7.50 -13.20
C ASP A 211 -8.33 -8.36 -12.48
N LYS A 212 -8.22 -9.66 -12.67
CA LYS A 212 -9.09 -10.66 -12.09
C LYS A 212 -8.29 -11.92 -11.81
N GLN A 213 -8.59 -12.57 -10.66
CA GLN A 213 -8.09 -13.89 -10.29
C GLN A 213 -9.21 -14.69 -9.62
N ASP A 214 -9.34 -15.98 -9.92
CA ASP A 214 -10.30 -16.86 -9.28
C ASP A 214 -9.76 -17.38 -7.93
N GLN A 215 -10.66 -17.93 -7.09
CA GLN A 215 -10.32 -18.55 -5.80
C GLN A 215 -9.30 -19.69 -5.97
N GLU A 216 -8.46 -19.87 -4.96
CA GLU A 216 -7.57 -21.02 -4.80
C GLU A 216 -7.94 -21.80 -3.55
N ASP A 217 -8.18 -23.11 -3.71
CA ASP A 217 -8.39 -24.11 -2.66
C ASP A 217 -7.26 -25.13 -2.82
N HIS A 218 -6.21 -24.98 -2.03
CA HIS A 218 -4.97 -25.74 -2.20
C HIS A 218 -5.06 -27.14 -1.56
N ASP A 219 -5.84 -27.32 -0.52
CA ASP A 219 -6.02 -28.59 0.17
C ASP A 219 -7.27 -29.37 -0.25
N ASP A 220 -8.02 -28.86 -1.24
CA ASP A 220 -9.24 -29.47 -1.78
C ASP A 220 -10.34 -29.69 -0.71
N ASN A 221 -10.40 -28.84 0.32
CA ASN A 221 -11.40 -28.95 1.38
C ASN A 221 -12.73 -28.26 1.05
N GLY A 222 -12.79 -27.51 -0.06
CA GLY A 222 -13.96 -26.80 -0.55
C GLY A 222 -14.09 -25.36 -0.06
N VAL A 223 -13.10 -24.86 0.67
CA VAL A 223 -12.98 -23.48 1.15
C VAL A 223 -11.65 -22.89 0.68
N SER A 224 -11.66 -21.68 0.16
CA SER A 224 -10.46 -21.06 -0.42
C SER A 224 -9.51 -20.52 0.63
N GLU A 225 -8.22 -20.76 0.45
CA GLU A 225 -7.12 -20.08 1.17
C GLU A 225 -6.73 -18.76 0.51
N ALA A 226 -7.05 -18.59 -0.77
CA ALA A 226 -6.89 -17.34 -1.49
C ALA A 226 -8.21 -16.95 -2.17
N PRO A 227 -8.66 -15.69 -2.01
CA PRO A 227 -9.97 -15.28 -2.47
C PRO A 227 -9.99 -15.01 -3.98
N PHE A 228 -11.19 -15.01 -4.53
CA PHE A 228 -11.47 -14.32 -5.78
C PHE A 228 -11.21 -12.83 -5.62
N GLN A 229 -10.58 -12.22 -6.61
CA GLN A 229 -10.36 -10.76 -6.66
C GLN A 229 -10.67 -10.23 -8.07
N GLU A 230 -11.36 -9.10 -8.14
CA GLU A 230 -11.56 -8.34 -9.37
C GLU A 230 -11.34 -6.84 -9.08
N ASN A 231 -10.34 -6.23 -9.73
CA ASN A 231 -10.00 -4.82 -9.58
C ASN A 231 -10.19 -4.08 -10.90
N GLN A 232 -10.74 -2.87 -10.83
CA GLN A 232 -10.91 -1.97 -11.96
C GLN A 232 -10.51 -0.56 -11.55
N SER A 233 -9.65 0.08 -12.32
CA SER A 233 -9.28 1.47 -12.09
C SER A 233 -9.21 2.28 -13.38
N LEU A 234 -9.55 3.57 -13.25
CA LEU A 234 -9.41 4.58 -14.29
C LEU A 234 -8.93 5.88 -13.66
N THR A 235 -7.79 6.39 -14.13
CA THR A 235 -7.21 7.65 -13.68
C THR A 235 -6.96 8.58 -14.86
N VAL A 236 -7.30 9.84 -14.71
CA VAL A 236 -6.96 10.92 -15.63
C VAL A 236 -6.18 11.98 -14.88
N LEU A 237 -4.99 12.30 -15.37
CA LEU A 237 -4.15 13.38 -14.86
C LEU A 237 -3.96 14.41 -15.97
N VAL A 238 -4.19 15.68 -15.66
CA VAL A 238 -3.96 16.83 -16.56
C VAL A 238 -2.99 17.77 -15.88
N SER A 239 -1.95 18.18 -16.60
CA SER A 239 -1.02 19.21 -16.17
C SER A 239 -1.01 20.34 -17.18
N GLN A 240 -1.18 21.58 -16.72
CA GLN A 240 -1.27 22.77 -17.55
C GLN A 240 -0.30 23.83 -17.09
N ASP A 241 0.68 24.18 -17.91
CA ASP A 241 1.45 25.40 -17.73
C ASP A 241 0.59 26.62 -18.13
N VAL A 242 0.11 27.34 -17.13
CA VAL A 242 -0.68 28.55 -17.32
C VAL A 242 0.19 29.68 -17.89
N ASN A 243 1.41 29.76 -17.38
CA ASN A 243 2.49 30.65 -17.84
C ASN A 243 3.84 30.06 -17.35
N ASP A 244 4.92 30.81 -17.56
CA ASP A 244 6.29 30.37 -17.27
C ASP A 244 6.59 30.15 -15.77
N THR A 245 5.70 30.56 -14.87
CA THR A 245 5.86 30.45 -13.42
C THR A 245 4.72 29.71 -12.73
N ASN A 246 3.69 29.30 -13.46
CA ASN A 246 2.51 28.68 -12.87
C ASN A 246 2.12 27.39 -13.61
N ASN A 247 1.98 26.31 -12.87
CA ASN A 247 1.49 25.02 -13.33
C ASN A 247 0.27 24.61 -12.51
N LEU A 248 -0.78 24.14 -13.17
CA LEU A 248 -1.96 23.54 -12.57
C LEU A 248 -2.00 22.05 -12.90
N GLN A 249 -2.16 21.23 -11.87
CA GLN A 249 -2.36 19.79 -12.01
C GLN A 249 -3.74 19.41 -11.49
N PHE A 250 -4.39 18.53 -12.23
CA PHE A 250 -5.70 18.01 -11.89
C PHE A 250 -5.71 16.51 -12.08
N ARG A 251 -6.11 15.76 -11.05
CA ARG A 251 -6.25 14.30 -11.11
C ARG A 251 -7.64 13.89 -10.67
N VAL A 252 -8.21 12.94 -11.41
CA VAL A 252 -9.42 12.21 -11.00
C VAL A 252 -9.15 10.72 -11.17
N SER A 253 -9.52 9.94 -10.18
CA SER A 253 -9.41 8.49 -10.20
C SER A 253 -10.68 7.85 -9.68
N LYS A 254 -11.05 6.73 -10.31
CA LYS A 254 -12.09 5.83 -9.82
C LYS A 254 -11.52 4.42 -9.74
N VAL A 255 -11.73 3.79 -8.59
CA VAL A 255 -11.30 2.40 -8.32
C VAL A 255 -12.50 1.63 -7.81
N ASN A 256 -12.70 0.42 -8.34
CA ASN A 256 -13.63 -0.56 -7.79
C ASN A 256 -12.85 -1.86 -7.54
N SER A 257 -13.14 -2.50 -6.43
CA SER A 257 -12.56 -3.79 -6.04
C SER A 257 -13.64 -4.68 -5.49
N GLU A 258 -13.63 -5.94 -5.90
CA GLU A 258 -14.53 -6.98 -5.39
C GLU A 258 -13.67 -8.16 -4.96
N VAL A 259 -13.87 -8.62 -3.72
CA VAL A 259 -13.18 -9.78 -3.14
C VAL A 259 -14.22 -10.76 -2.63
N PHE A 260 -13.98 -12.04 -2.84
CA PHE A 260 -14.82 -13.10 -2.30
C PHE A 260 -13.97 -14.29 -1.86
N GLY A 261 -14.05 -14.64 -0.59
CA GLY A 261 -13.42 -15.80 0.00
C GLY A 261 -14.42 -16.73 0.67
N GLY A 262 -13.96 -17.90 1.07
CA GLY A 262 -14.78 -18.95 1.66
C GLY A 262 -15.09 -20.06 0.67
N PRO A 263 -16.34 -20.56 0.59
CA PRO A 263 -16.66 -21.72 -0.24
C PRO A 263 -16.31 -21.52 -1.72
N ILE A 264 -15.84 -22.59 -2.36
CA ILE A 264 -15.52 -22.55 -3.80
C ILE A 264 -16.81 -22.47 -4.60
N VAL A 265 -16.98 -21.39 -5.37
CA VAL A 265 -18.21 -21.10 -6.13
C VAL A 265 -18.12 -21.40 -7.63
N GLY A 266 -16.99 -21.94 -8.11
CA GLY A 266 -16.82 -22.45 -9.47
C GLY A 266 -16.03 -21.54 -10.40
N LYS A 267 -15.54 -22.14 -11.49
CA LYS A 267 -14.50 -21.56 -12.37
C LYS A 267 -14.96 -20.51 -13.40
N ASN A 268 -16.22 -20.14 -13.47
CA ASN A 268 -16.73 -19.22 -14.49
C ASN A 268 -17.71 -18.19 -13.93
N THR A 269 -17.44 -17.72 -12.73
CA THR A 269 -18.28 -16.72 -12.07
C THR A 269 -18.11 -15.37 -12.76
N ARG A 270 -19.18 -14.84 -13.32
CA ARG A 270 -19.18 -13.49 -13.92
C ARG A 270 -19.46 -12.41 -12.89
N SER A 271 -20.06 -12.80 -11.79
CA SER A 271 -20.28 -11.97 -10.62
C SER A 271 -20.51 -12.87 -9.41
N ILE A 272 -20.27 -12.37 -8.22
CA ILE A 272 -20.57 -13.10 -6.98
C ILE A 272 -22.06 -13.40 -6.86
N GLY A 273 -22.95 -12.48 -7.28
CA GLY A 273 -24.37 -12.74 -7.35
C GLY A 273 -24.75 -13.96 -8.21
N GLU A 274 -24.06 -14.19 -9.35
CA GLU A 274 -24.25 -15.40 -10.17
C GLU A 274 -23.72 -16.66 -9.47
N ALA A 275 -22.60 -16.56 -8.75
CA ALA A 275 -22.02 -17.65 -7.98
C ALA A 275 -22.94 -18.08 -6.85
N LEU A 276 -23.39 -17.13 -6.06
CA LEU A 276 -24.29 -17.36 -4.92
C LEU A 276 -25.64 -17.92 -5.37
N SER A 277 -26.18 -17.48 -6.51
CA SER A 277 -27.45 -17.99 -7.04
C SER A 277 -27.41 -19.46 -7.48
N GLY A 278 -26.24 -20.04 -7.71
CA GLY A 278 -26.03 -21.45 -8.00
C GLY A 278 -25.93 -22.36 -6.77
N TYR A 279 -25.86 -21.80 -5.58
CA TYR A 279 -25.62 -22.52 -4.34
C TYR A 279 -26.88 -22.54 -3.47
N ASP A 280 -27.56 -23.68 -3.41
CA ASP A 280 -28.76 -23.94 -2.60
C ASP A 280 -29.86 -22.86 -2.65
N GLY A 281 -29.88 -22.02 -3.71
CA GLY A 281 -30.87 -20.96 -3.88
C GLY A 281 -30.60 -19.69 -3.09
N ILE A 282 -29.36 -19.48 -2.63
CA ILE A 282 -28.98 -18.24 -2.01
C ILE A 282 -28.83 -17.15 -3.06
N ASP A 283 -29.40 -16.04 -2.74
CA ASP A 283 -29.30 -14.79 -3.45
C ASP A 283 -28.34 -13.87 -2.68
N SER A 284 -27.49 -13.12 -3.37
CA SER A 284 -26.57 -12.17 -2.75
C SER A 284 -27.27 -11.14 -1.87
N GLU A 285 -28.53 -10.79 -2.17
CA GLU A 285 -29.32 -9.90 -1.31
C GLU A 285 -29.66 -10.56 0.03
N GLN A 286 -29.74 -11.87 0.10
CA GLN A 286 -30.05 -12.60 1.34
C GLN A 286 -28.86 -12.67 2.31
N LEU A 287 -27.61 -12.58 1.81
CA LEU A 287 -26.43 -12.50 2.68
C LEU A 287 -26.41 -11.25 3.57
N PHE A 288 -27.14 -10.22 3.18
CA PHE A 288 -27.22 -8.95 3.90
C PHE A 288 -28.48 -8.80 4.77
N GLU A 289 -29.28 -9.85 4.92
CA GLU A 289 -30.52 -9.82 5.72
C GLU A 289 -30.34 -10.19 7.21
N GLY A 290 -29.09 -10.43 7.67
CA GLY A 290 -28.75 -10.68 9.07
C GLY A 290 -28.94 -12.13 9.52
N ASP A 291 -29.19 -12.36 10.82
CA ASP A 291 -29.19 -13.65 11.53
C ASP A 291 -29.86 -14.82 10.82
N ASP A 292 -30.93 -14.60 10.04
CA ASP A 292 -31.67 -15.67 9.39
C ASP A 292 -30.83 -16.41 8.32
N VAL A 293 -29.87 -15.72 7.71
CA VAL A 293 -28.98 -16.29 6.68
C VAL A 293 -27.91 -17.15 7.32
N ARG A 294 -27.22 -16.62 8.34
CA ARG A 294 -26.17 -17.34 9.06
C ARG A 294 -26.69 -18.67 9.63
N ASN A 295 -27.86 -18.66 10.26
CA ASN A 295 -28.47 -19.87 10.82
C ASN A 295 -28.68 -21.00 9.81
N ASN A 296 -28.76 -20.68 8.51
CA ASN A 296 -28.86 -21.70 7.45
C ASN A 296 -27.52 -22.37 7.15
N TYR A 297 -26.40 -21.78 7.57
CA TYR A 297 -25.04 -22.19 7.18
C TYR A 297 -24.15 -22.60 8.34
N ILE A 298 -24.61 -22.50 9.59
CA ILE A 298 -23.86 -22.98 10.77
C ILE A 298 -23.38 -24.41 10.55
N GLY A 299 -22.09 -24.66 10.71
CA GLY A 299 -21.45 -25.95 10.47
C GLY A 299 -21.30 -26.32 8.99
N LYS A 300 -21.50 -25.37 8.07
CA LYS A 300 -21.25 -25.54 6.62
C LYS A 300 -20.17 -24.59 6.16
N ALA A 301 -19.57 -24.86 5.00
CA ALA A 301 -18.53 -24.01 4.39
C ALA A 301 -18.96 -22.53 4.22
N TRP A 302 -20.24 -22.26 4.05
CA TRP A 302 -20.79 -20.91 3.94
C TRP A 302 -20.71 -20.08 5.22
N GLU A 303 -20.47 -20.69 6.36
CA GLU A 303 -20.21 -19.98 7.60
C GLU A 303 -18.92 -19.18 7.54
N THR A 304 -17.99 -19.56 6.66
CA THR A 304 -16.71 -18.88 6.44
C THR A 304 -16.73 -17.89 5.27
N THR A 305 -17.91 -17.47 4.80
CA THR A 305 -18.03 -16.59 3.65
C THR A 305 -17.61 -15.16 3.99
N GLU A 306 -16.69 -14.62 3.21
CA GLU A 306 -16.35 -13.20 3.22
C GLU A 306 -16.53 -12.59 1.83
N TRP A 307 -17.23 -11.50 1.76
CA TRP A 307 -17.42 -10.72 0.54
C TRP A 307 -17.26 -9.24 0.80
N ILE A 308 -16.45 -8.59 -0.03
CA ILE A 308 -16.16 -7.18 0.10
C ILE A 308 -16.27 -6.52 -1.29
N ASP A 309 -17.19 -5.57 -1.44
CA ASP A 309 -17.34 -4.73 -2.65
C ASP A 309 -17.03 -3.28 -2.28
N THR A 310 -15.97 -2.72 -2.86
CA THR A 310 -15.53 -1.35 -2.60
C THR A 310 -15.55 -0.49 -3.84
N SER A 311 -15.89 0.77 -3.66
CA SER A 311 -15.81 1.80 -4.69
C SER A 311 -15.19 3.06 -4.13
N ARG A 312 -14.09 3.52 -4.75
CA ARG A 312 -13.35 4.72 -4.36
C ARG A 312 -13.32 5.73 -5.49
N ASP A 313 -13.72 6.97 -5.17
CA ASP A 313 -13.61 8.13 -6.03
C ASP A 313 -12.62 9.12 -5.42
N GLU A 314 -11.58 9.53 -6.16
CA GLU A 314 -10.54 10.44 -5.72
C GLU A 314 -10.35 11.58 -6.71
N ALA A 315 -10.06 12.76 -6.19
CA ALA A 315 -9.66 13.89 -7.01
C ALA A 315 -8.70 14.81 -6.25
N TYR A 316 -7.77 15.42 -6.96
CA TYR A 316 -7.05 16.57 -6.44
C TYR A 316 -6.84 17.65 -7.48
N ILE A 317 -6.66 18.88 -6.99
CA ILE A 317 -6.15 20.03 -7.75
C ILE A 317 -4.91 20.51 -7.03
N LYS A 318 -3.81 20.70 -7.76
CA LYS A 318 -2.54 21.19 -7.26
C LYS A 318 -2.12 22.41 -8.10
N TRP A 319 -1.85 23.51 -7.46
CA TRP A 319 -1.29 24.71 -8.08
C TRP A 319 0.13 24.91 -7.60
N LEU A 320 1.07 24.78 -8.53
CA LEU A 320 2.48 25.02 -8.33
C LEU A 320 2.84 26.40 -8.91
N THR A 321 3.55 27.22 -8.15
CA THR A 321 3.90 28.57 -8.61
C THR A 321 5.28 29.00 -8.11
N GLU A 322 6.07 29.59 -9.00
CA GLU A 322 7.28 30.34 -8.64
C GLU A 322 6.85 31.77 -8.29
N GLN A 323 6.91 32.16 -7.02
CA GLN A 323 6.59 33.50 -6.57
C GLN A 323 7.75 34.47 -6.78
N SER A 324 8.96 33.96 -6.77
CA SER A 324 10.20 34.67 -7.05
C SER A 324 11.29 33.66 -7.44
N ASP A 325 12.46 34.16 -7.86
CA ASP A 325 13.62 33.32 -8.17
C ASP A 325 14.06 32.42 -6.98
N TYR A 326 13.61 32.71 -5.76
CA TYR A 326 14.00 32.05 -4.52
C TYR A 326 12.84 31.37 -3.78
N THR A 327 11.62 31.51 -4.25
CA THR A 327 10.46 30.99 -3.54
C THR A 327 9.50 30.30 -4.49
N THR A 328 9.25 29.02 -4.22
CA THR A 328 8.18 28.24 -4.84
C THR A 328 7.05 27.99 -3.84
N SER A 329 5.84 27.78 -4.34
CA SER A 329 4.70 27.44 -3.49
C SER A 329 3.85 26.38 -4.13
N GLU A 330 3.23 25.57 -3.30
CA GLU A 330 2.25 24.58 -3.67
C GLU A 330 0.97 24.79 -2.88
N PHE A 331 -0.14 24.88 -3.58
CA PHE A 331 -1.49 24.84 -3.01
C PHE A 331 -2.19 23.61 -3.53
N ALA A 332 -2.70 22.77 -2.64
CA ALA A 332 -3.37 21.54 -2.99
C ALA A 332 -4.70 21.40 -2.28
N VAL A 333 -5.68 20.88 -3.00
CA VAL A 333 -6.97 20.46 -2.46
C VAL A 333 -7.24 19.06 -2.97
N SER A 334 -7.60 18.13 -2.08
CA SER A 334 -8.07 16.80 -2.48
C SER A 334 -9.39 16.43 -1.84
N TYR A 335 -10.08 15.54 -2.50
CA TYR A 335 -11.30 14.91 -2.05
C TYR A 335 -11.21 13.41 -2.34
N ALA A 336 -11.53 12.58 -1.35
CA ALA A 336 -11.67 11.16 -1.50
C ALA A 336 -13.00 10.69 -0.92
N LYS A 337 -13.59 9.69 -1.55
CA LYS A 337 -14.79 9.04 -1.08
C LYS A 337 -14.63 7.55 -1.26
N HIS A 338 -14.79 6.79 -0.19
CA HIS A 338 -14.83 5.35 -0.16
C HIS A 338 -16.23 4.88 0.22
N ASN A 339 -16.76 3.87 -0.49
CA ASN A 339 -17.95 3.15 -0.08
C ASN A 339 -17.57 1.67 -0.04
N GLN A 340 -18.04 0.98 0.97
CA GLN A 340 -17.84 -0.44 1.19
C GLN A 340 -19.17 -1.10 1.52
N ASP A 341 -19.48 -2.18 0.80
CA ASP A 341 -20.50 -3.16 1.14
C ASP A 341 -19.76 -4.47 1.41
N SER A 342 -19.90 -5.03 2.59
CA SER A 342 -19.18 -6.23 2.98
C SER A 342 -20.01 -7.16 3.86
N PHE A 343 -19.59 -8.41 3.85
CA PHE A 343 -20.17 -9.47 4.63
C PHE A 343 -19.05 -10.35 5.18
N TYR A 344 -19.02 -10.51 6.48
CA TYR A 344 -18.04 -11.30 7.22
C TYR A 344 -18.76 -12.36 8.02
N GLU A 345 -18.81 -13.61 7.51
CA GLU A 345 -19.23 -14.80 8.25
C GLU A 345 -20.61 -14.69 8.92
N GLY A 346 -21.52 -13.99 8.30
CA GLY A 346 -22.87 -13.77 8.84
C GLY A 346 -23.15 -12.34 9.30
N ILE A 347 -22.15 -11.47 9.35
CA ILE A 347 -22.29 -10.07 9.72
C ILE A 347 -22.11 -9.16 8.51
N ASP A 348 -23.15 -8.40 8.19
CA ASP A 348 -23.08 -7.35 7.19
C ASP A 348 -22.39 -6.13 7.79
N TYR A 349 -21.52 -5.50 6.98
CA TYR A 349 -20.91 -4.22 7.36
C TYR A 349 -20.92 -3.29 6.15
N GLN A 350 -21.55 -2.15 6.31
CA GLN A 350 -21.59 -1.10 5.30
C GLN A 350 -20.88 0.13 5.83
N ALA A 351 -19.96 0.69 5.03
CA ALA A 351 -19.25 1.88 5.41
C ALA A 351 -19.20 2.89 4.26
N LYS A 352 -19.28 4.15 4.64
CA LYS A 352 -19.06 5.28 3.76
C LYS A 352 -18.11 6.24 4.44
N ASP A 353 -17.00 6.49 3.80
CA ASP A 353 -15.98 7.39 4.28
C ASP A 353 -15.72 8.51 3.27
N THR A 354 -15.58 9.74 3.76
CA THR A 354 -15.32 10.93 2.92
C THR A 354 -14.24 11.78 3.57
N MET A 355 -13.22 12.11 2.80
CA MET A 355 -12.10 12.93 3.24
C MET A 355 -11.95 14.17 2.35
N THR A 356 -11.67 15.29 2.97
CA THR A 356 -11.24 16.54 2.30
C THR A 356 -9.91 16.97 2.90
N TYR A 357 -8.98 17.33 2.04
CA TYR A 357 -7.66 17.80 2.46
C TYR A 357 -7.32 19.10 1.73
N PHE A 358 -6.69 20.01 2.45
CA PHE A 358 -6.13 21.25 1.91
C PHE A 358 -4.70 21.43 2.42
N ARG A 359 -3.79 21.89 1.56
CA ARG A 359 -2.41 22.26 1.92
C ARG A 359 -1.97 23.52 1.22
N ALA A 360 -1.21 24.35 1.96
CA ALA A 360 -0.39 25.43 1.43
C ALA A 360 1.05 25.24 1.92
N LYS A 361 1.99 25.05 1.00
CA LYS A 361 3.43 24.85 1.27
C LYS A 361 4.23 25.89 0.51
N PHE A 362 5.28 26.40 1.14
CA PHE A 362 6.23 27.32 0.57
C PHE A 362 7.64 26.77 0.79
N ASP A 363 8.45 26.81 -0.24
CA ASP A 363 9.86 26.46 -0.21
C ASP A 363 10.66 27.70 -0.63
N THR A 364 11.54 28.19 0.28
CA THR A 364 12.27 29.44 0.09
C THR A 364 13.76 29.21 0.31
N GLU A 365 14.55 29.50 -0.70
CA GLU A 365 15.99 29.64 -0.58
C GLU A 365 16.31 31.00 0.09
N LEU A 366 16.69 30.95 1.36
CA LEU A 366 17.01 32.16 2.13
C LEU A 366 18.41 32.68 1.78
N ASN A 367 19.32 31.78 1.55
CA ASN A 367 20.69 31.98 1.04
C ASN A 367 21.28 30.62 0.64
N ASP A 368 22.53 30.60 0.17
CA ASP A 368 23.23 29.40 -0.31
C ASP A 368 23.32 28.25 0.73
N GLU A 369 23.08 28.50 2.02
CA GLU A 369 23.19 27.54 3.10
C GLU A 369 21.83 27.13 3.70
N HIS A 370 20.78 27.96 3.57
CA HIS A 370 19.51 27.77 4.25
C HIS A 370 18.33 27.70 3.29
N PHE A 371 17.64 26.56 3.29
CA PHE A 371 16.43 26.30 2.52
C PHE A 371 15.26 26.05 3.48
N ILE A 372 14.30 26.97 3.50
CA ILE A 372 13.19 26.94 4.45
C ILE A 372 11.93 26.42 3.76
N SER A 373 11.40 25.29 4.25
CA SER A 373 10.06 24.80 3.92
C SER A 373 9.09 25.15 5.04
N TYR A 374 7.95 25.77 4.73
CA TYR A 374 6.94 26.10 5.74
C TYR A 374 5.54 26.06 5.13
N GLY A 375 4.56 25.87 5.99
CA GLY A 375 3.19 25.80 5.52
C GLY A 375 2.20 25.36 6.56
N GLY A 376 1.05 24.94 6.06
CA GLY A 376 0.00 24.36 6.89
C GLY A 376 -0.95 23.55 6.05
N ASP A 377 -1.68 22.67 6.72
CA ASP A 377 -2.69 21.83 6.11
C ASP A 377 -3.91 21.65 7.02
N PHE A 378 -4.96 21.19 6.40
CA PHE A 378 -6.22 20.85 7.03
C PHE A 378 -6.74 19.55 6.42
N ARG A 379 -7.14 18.60 7.27
CA ARG A 379 -7.86 17.38 6.88
C ARG A 379 -9.16 17.31 7.66
N SER A 380 -10.22 16.93 6.99
CA SER A 380 -11.50 16.57 7.60
C SER A 380 -11.96 15.27 6.96
N GLU A 381 -12.30 14.30 7.79
CA GLU A 381 -12.76 12.98 7.39
C GLU A 381 -13.99 12.59 8.20
N ALA A 382 -14.97 11.99 7.55
CA ALA A 382 -16.20 11.56 8.17
C ALA A 382 -16.55 10.16 7.68
N MET A 383 -16.45 9.20 8.55
CA MET A 383 -16.82 7.82 8.35
C MET A 383 -18.14 7.49 9.03
N ARG A 384 -18.99 6.76 8.33
CA ARG A 384 -20.26 6.26 8.82
C ARG A 384 -20.38 4.80 8.46
N SER A 385 -20.48 3.95 9.47
CA SER A 385 -20.70 2.51 9.34
C SER A 385 -22.07 2.10 9.87
N ASP A 386 -22.58 1.00 9.36
CA ASP A 386 -23.82 0.36 9.80
C ASP A 386 -23.72 -1.15 9.62
N THR A 387 -24.32 -1.91 10.53
CA THR A 387 -24.55 -3.36 10.44
C THR A 387 -25.93 -3.69 10.95
N LYS A 388 -26.70 -4.43 10.16
CA LYS A 388 -28.04 -4.86 10.55
C LYS A 388 -27.99 -6.01 11.53
N ALA A 389 -27.00 -6.91 11.39
CA ALA A 389 -26.81 -8.07 12.23
C ALA A 389 -26.62 -7.70 13.70
N LEU A 390 -25.86 -6.64 13.97
CA LEU A 390 -25.58 -6.18 15.34
C LEU A 390 -26.46 -5.02 15.82
N ALA A 391 -27.35 -4.50 15.01
CA ALA A 391 -28.18 -3.33 15.35
C ALA A 391 -29.01 -3.47 16.62
N SER A 392 -29.39 -4.69 17.00
CA SER A 392 -30.17 -4.99 18.24
C SER A 392 -29.27 -5.44 19.40
N VAL A 393 -28.00 -5.62 19.23
CA VAL A 393 -27.05 -6.11 20.24
C VAL A 393 -26.70 -4.98 21.17
N ALA A 394 -27.02 -5.14 22.46
CA ALA A 394 -26.86 -4.07 23.47
C ALA A 394 -25.39 -3.67 23.70
N SER A 395 -24.45 -4.55 23.45
CA SER A 395 -22.98 -4.33 23.54
C SER A 395 -22.33 -3.87 22.25
N TYR A 396 -23.07 -3.74 21.16
CA TYR A 396 -22.53 -3.21 19.90
C TYR A 396 -22.45 -1.68 19.94
N GLN A 397 -21.32 -1.13 19.50
CA GLN A 397 -21.06 0.29 19.25
C GLN A 397 -20.56 0.45 17.81
N SER A 398 -21.15 1.37 17.04
CA SER A 398 -20.65 1.71 15.72
C SER A 398 -19.27 2.37 15.80
N ASP A 399 -18.37 2.05 14.87
CA ASP A 399 -17.08 2.72 14.70
C ASP A 399 -17.17 4.01 13.83
N SER A 400 -18.38 4.53 13.64
CA SER A 400 -18.56 5.81 12.95
C SER A 400 -17.85 6.94 13.66
N PHE A 401 -17.12 7.78 12.91
CA PHE A 401 -16.36 8.89 13.49
C PHE A 401 -16.39 10.15 12.60
N ASP A 402 -16.11 11.30 13.23
CA ASP A 402 -15.64 12.53 12.58
C ASP A 402 -14.21 12.81 13.04
N TYR A 403 -13.32 13.14 12.09
CA TYR A 403 -11.91 13.37 12.33
C TYR A 403 -11.43 14.65 11.64
N GLU A 404 -10.79 15.53 12.39
CA GLU A 404 -10.19 16.75 11.87
C GLU A 404 -8.75 16.92 12.34
N THR A 405 -7.87 17.35 11.44
CA THR A 405 -6.53 17.83 11.77
C THR A 405 -6.26 19.21 11.20
N LYS A 406 -5.58 20.05 11.96
CA LYS A 406 -5.16 21.40 11.58
C LYS A 406 -3.69 21.54 11.92
N GLY A 407 -2.82 21.49 10.92
CA GLY A 407 -1.39 21.47 11.08
C GLY A 407 -0.69 22.70 10.55
N VAL A 408 0.39 23.09 11.24
CA VAL A 408 1.36 24.07 10.74
C VAL A 408 2.76 23.51 10.91
N PHE A 409 3.62 23.76 9.95
CA PHE A 409 4.98 23.22 9.95
C PHE A 409 6.01 24.19 9.41
N VAL A 410 7.25 24.01 9.87
CA VAL A 410 8.44 24.69 9.36
C VAL A 410 9.63 23.72 9.42
N GLN A 411 10.46 23.75 8.39
CA GLN A 411 11.73 23.03 8.32
C GLN A 411 12.80 23.98 7.79
N ASP A 412 13.97 23.96 8.41
CA ASP A 412 15.20 24.54 7.87
C ASP A 412 16.12 23.40 7.42
N THR A 413 16.45 23.36 6.14
CA THR A 413 17.53 22.53 5.61
C THR A 413 18.78 23.37 5.51
N TRP A 414 19.69 23.18 6.46
CA TRP A 414 20.94 23.89 6.58
C TRP A 414 22.10 23.07 5.97
N VAL A 415 22.81 23.67 5.04
CA VAL A 415 23.97 23.10 4.34
C VAL A 415 25.24 23.89 4.68
N PRO A 416 25.81 23.69 5.89
CA PRO A 416 26.96 24.47 6.35
C PRO A 416 28.24 24.19 5.56
N SER A 417 28.30 23.12 4.80
CA SER A 417 29.43 22.78 3.94
C SER A 417 29.01 21.67 2.96
N ASP A 418 29.81 21.46 1.93
CA ASP A 418 29.62 20.36 0.93
C ASP A 418 29.57 18.95 1.56
N LYS A 419 29.91 18.83 2.87
CA LYS A 419 29.96 17.53 3.57
C LYS A 419 28.81 17.28 4.52
N ILE A 420 28.05 18.30 4.89
CA ILE A 420 27.02 18.19 5.93
C ILE A 420 25.74 18.86 5.45
N GLU A 421 24.64 18.13 5.58
CA GLU A 421 23.29 18.66 5.46
C GLU A 421 22.49 18.31 6.72
N ILE A 422 21.76 19.27 7.25
CA ILE A 422 20.96 19.12 8.47
C ILE A 422 19.57 19.68 8.20
N ALA A 423 18.53 18.87 8.35
CA ALA A 423 17.15 19.34 8.34
C ALA A 423 16.59 19.33 9.77
N MET A 424 16.11 20.47 10.21
CA MET A 424 15.45 20.66 11.49
C MET A 424 14.01 21.07 11.24
N ALA A 425 13.07 20.25 11.65
CA ALA A 425 11.66 20.49 11.44
C ALA A 425 10.88 20.55 12.76
N LEU A 426 9.85 21.36 12.76
CA LEU A 426 8.85 21.41 13.80
C LEU A 426 7.46 21.47 13.16
N ARG A 427 6.59 20.56 13.58
CA ARG A 427 5.20 20.57 13.20
C ARG A 427 4.33 20.60 14.46
N ILE A 428 3.21 21.31 14.39
CA ILE A 428 2.20 21.37 15.45
C ILE A 428 0.86 21.10 14.82
N ASP A 429 0.17 20.10 15.33
CA ASP A 429 -1.16 19.69 14.89
C ASP A 429 -2.15 19.78 16.03
N HIS A 430 -3.32 20.30 15.72
CA HIS A 430 -4.50 20.16 16.57
C HIS A 430 -5.39 19.08 15.97
N VAL A 431 -5.63 18.03 16.74
CA VAL A 431 -6.36 16.82 16.33
C VAL A 431 -7.64 16.74 17.13
N SER A 432 -8.75 16.48 16.44
CA SER A 432 -10.06 16.23 17.03
C SER A 432 -10.64 14.98 16.37
N ALA A 433 -11.05 14.01 17.16
CA ALA A 433 -11.71 12.78 16.70
C ALA A 433 -12.89 12.44 17.63
N ASP A 434 -14.08 12.36 17.06
CA ASP A 434 -15.33 12.07 17.77
C ASP A 434 -15.91 10.76 17.25
N PHE A 435 -16.14 9.79 18.13
CA PHE A 435 -16.94 8.61 17.82
C PHE A 435 -18.43 8.93 17.88
N ILE A 436 -19.16 8.60 16.82
CA ILE A 436 -20.54 9.02 16.61
C ILE A 436 -21.49 7.83 16.72
N ASP A 437 -21.64 7.28 17.91
CA ASP A 437 -22.73 6.37 18.22
C ASP A 437 -23.70 7.06 19.19
N PRO A 438 -24.95 7.35 18.77
CA PRO A 438 -25.90 8.05 19.64
C PRO A 438 -26.35 7.24 20.83
N ALA A 439 -26.24 5.91 20.79
CA ALA A 439 -26.62 5.01 21.89
C ALA A 439 -25.48 4.83 22.90
N LYS A 440 -24.23 4.90 22.41
CA LYS A 440 -23.02 4.72 23.21
C LYS A 440 -22.01 5.76 22.75
N PRO A 441 -22.09 7.00 23.25
CA PRO A 441 -21.07 7.99 22.94
C PRO A 441 -19.73 7.39 23.37
N GLY A 442 -18.87 7.22 22.40
CA GLY A 442 -17.50 6.81 22.59
C GLY A 442 -16.69 7.89 23.27
N THR A 443 -15.45 7.60 23.50
CA THR A 443 -14.46 8.57 23.94
C THR A 443 -14.19 9.58 22.82
N GLU A 444 -13.72 10.75 23.19
CA GLU A 444 -13.37 11.86 22.32
C GLU A 444 -11.88 12.11 22.45
N ILE A 445 -11.17 12.23 21.32
CA ILE A 445 -9.78 12.66 21.29
C ILE A 445 -9.75 14.13 20.89
N GLU A 446 -9.24 15.01 21.75
CA GLU A 446 -8.96 16.42 21.43
C GLU A 446 -7.57 16.77 21.96
N GLU A 447 -6.58 16.78 21.07
CA GLU A 447 -5.17 16.91 21.43
C GLU A 447 -4.41 17.88 20.53
N THR A 448 -3.36 18.51 21.12
CA THR A 448 -2.39 19.28 20.35
C THR A 448 -1.05 18.58 20.39
N PHE A 449 -0.68 17.99 19.28
CA PHE A 449 0.56 17.24 19.14
C PHE A 449 1.70 18.11 18.60
N VAL A 450 2.89 17.95 19.18
CA VAL A 450 4.12 18.63 18.73
C VAL A 450 5.10 17.59 18.20
N ALA A 451 5.41 17.66 16.92
CA ALA A 451 6.30 16.75 16.21
C ALA A 451 7.62 17.43 15.80
N PRO A 452 8.63 17.43 16.67
CA PRO A 452 9.99 17.80 16.28
C PRO A 452 10.63 16.71 15.46
N ARG A 453 11.51 17.10 14.51
CA ARG A 453 12.30 16.19 13.69
C ARG A 453 13.68 16.76 13.43
N LEU A 454 14.68 15.86 13.40
CA LEU A 454 16.05 16.15 13.04
C LEU A 454 16.57 15.08 12.09
N ASP A 455 17.01 15.51 10.92
CA ASP A 455 17.71 14.66 9.96
C ASP A 455 19.10 15.23 9.70
N MET A 456 20.08 14.38 9.54
CA MET A 456 21.44 14.75 9.22
C MET A 456 22.01 13.79 8.18
N ARG A 457 22.68 14.35 7.17
CA ARG A 457 23.45 13.61 6.17
C ARG A 457 24.88 14.09 6.18
N TYR A 458 25.84 13.14 6.23
CA TYR A 458 27.27 13.43 6.23
C TYR A 458 27.98 12.66 5.12
N PHE A 459 28.62 13.39 4.23
CA PHE A 459 29.42 12.84 3.13
C PHE A 459 30.87 12.63 3.59
N HIS A 460 31.24 11.38 3.93
CA HIS A 460 32.60 11.01 4.32
C HIS A 460 33.55 11.13 3.13
N THR A 461 33.09 10.57 1.99
CA THR A 461 33.71 10.66 0.66
C THR A 461 32.60 10.80 -0.38
N ASP A 462 32.94 10.89 -1.66
CA ASP A 462 31.98 10.90 -2.75
C ASP A 462 31.17 9.59 -2.84
N GLU A 463 31.71 8.49 -2.31
CA GLU A 463 31.10 7.16 -2.33
C GLU A 463 30.46 6.77 -0.98
N LEU A 464 30.90 7.36 0.15
CA LEU A 464 30.47 6.95 1.49
C LEU A 464 29.69 8.04 2.19
N THR A 465 28.43 7.76 2.50
CA THR A 465 27.50 8.70 3.15
C THR A 465 26.88 8.04 4.39
N SER A 466 26.76 8.79 5.48
CA SER A 466 25.95 8.39 6.62
C SER A 466 24.77 9.32 6.81
N ARG A 467 23.63 8.74 7.28
CA ARG A 467 22.44 9.48 7.63
C ARG A 467 21.98 9.13 9.03
N PHE A 468 21.47 10.12 9.73
CA PHE A 468 20.79 9.98 11.00
C PHE A 468 19.47 10.71 10.95
N SER A 469 18.40 10.08 11.43
CA SER A 469 17.08 10.68 11.50
C SER A 469 16.43 10.36 12.83
N THR A 470 15.73 11.31 13.42
CA THR A 470 14.86 11.09 14.58
C THR A 470 13.67 12.03 14.51
N GLY A 471 12.50 11.53 14.88
CA GLY A 471 11.27 12.31 14.83
C GLY A 471 10.13 11.68 15.62
N ARG A 472 9.13 12.51 15.92
CA ARG A 472 7.86 12.08 16.52
C ARG A 472 6.74 12.10 15.46
N GLY A 473 5.80 11.18 15.61
CA GLY A 473 4.57 11.10 14.84
C GLY A 473 3.43 10.69 15.74
N TYR A 474 2.22 10.83 15.24
CA TYR A 474 1.00 10.41 15.94
C TYR A 474 0.02 9.75 14.97
N ARG A 475 -0.97 9.06 15.52
CA ARG A 475 -2.09 8.52 14.77
C ARG A 475 -3.32 8.40 15.70
N ALA A 476 -4.52 8.53 15.14
CA ALA A 476 -5.75 8.24 15.81
C ALA A 476 -6.27 6.86 15.37
N PRO A 477 -6.38 5.87 16.27
CA PRO A 477 -6.95 4.56 15.95
C PRO A 477 -8.48 4.62 16.00
N LEU A 478 -9.15 4.72 14.83
CA LEU A 478 -10.56 5.11 14.76
C LEU A 478 -11.51 4.06 14.21
N SER A 479 -11.01 2.92 13.69
CA SER A 479 -11.86 1.93 13.00
C SER A 479 -11.73 0.53 13.62
N PHE A 480 -12.73 -0.32 13.43
CA PHE A 480 -12.65 -1.75 13.74
C PHE A 480 -11.47 -2.45 13.10
N PHE A 481 -11.02 -1.96 11.95
CA PHE A 481 -9.90 -2.52 11.20
C PHE A 481 -8.52 -2.14 11.75
N GLU A 482 -8.46 -1.54 12.95
CA GLU A 482 -7.21 -1.11 13.57
C GLU A 482 -6.38 -2.26 14.12
N THR A 483 -7.01 -3.31 14.58
CA THR A 483 -6.33 -4.40 15.27
C THR A 483 -6.51 -5.74 14.60
N ASP A 484 -7.74 -6.08 14.24
CA ASP A 484 -8.11 -7.33 13.61
C ASP A 484 -9.47 -7.18 12.92
N HIS A 485 -9.67 -7.78 11.75
CA HIS A 485 -10.97 -7.76 11.12
C HIS A 485 -11.89 -8.89 11.62
N GLY A 486 -11.35 -9.94 12.25
CA GLY A 486 -12.11 -11.00 12.92
C GLY A 486 -13.01 -10.55 14.07
N ILE A 487 -12.95 -9.28 14.44
CA ILE A 487 -13.82 -8.65 15.43
C ILE A 487 -15.29 -8.68 15.01
N LEU A 488 -15.58 -8.56 13.74
CA LEU A 488 -16.93 -8.57 13.21
C LEU A 488 -17.56 -9.97 13.24
N ASP A 489 -16.81 -11.02 13.58
CA ASP A 489 -17.28 -12.41 13.66
C ASP A 489 -18.09 -12.70 14.93
N THR A 490 -18.17 -11.75 15.85
CA THR A 490 -18.81 -11.97 17.14
C THR A 490 -20.24 -11.44 17.20
N GLU A 491 -21.18 -12.32 17.55
CA GLU A 491 -22.54 -11.93 17.88
C GLU A 491 -22.68 -11.18 19.22
N LYS A 492 -21.57 -11.11 20.00
CA LYS A 492 -21.54 -10.45 21.31
C LYS A 492 -21.54 -8.93 21.23
N GLY A 493 -21.30 -8.41 20.03
CA GLY A 493 -21.15 -6.97 19.81
C GLY A 493 -19.70 -6.51 19.94
N TYR A 494 -19.51 -5.21 20.06
CA TYR A 494 -18.20 -4.57 19.97
C TYR A 494 -18.23 -3.22 20.69
N LEU A 495 -17.21 -2.90 21.45
CA LEU A 495 -17.07 -1.64 22.19
C LEU A 495 -15.77 -0.92 21.82
N ILE A 496 -15.74 0.39 21.97
CA ILE A 496 -14.60 1.25 21.72
C ILE A 496 -14.28 2.04 22.99
N ASP A 497 -13.03 1.93 23.45
CA ASP A 497 -12.47 2.65 24.59
C ASP A 497 -11.12 3.26 24.22
N ILE A 498 -11.15 4.19 23.25
CA ILE A 498 -10.00 4.93 22.73
C ILE A 498 -10.15 6.39 23.15
N ASP A 499 -9.19 6.93 23.86
CA ASP A 499 -9.22 8.31 24.39
C ASP A 499 -7.92 9.12 24.16
N ALA A 500 -6.92 8.52 23.53
CA ALA A 500 -5.63 9.16 23.25
C ALA A 500 -5.14 8.86 21.83
N LEU A 501 -4.23 9.70 21.34
CA LEU A 501 -3.48 9.41 20.13
C LEU A 501 -2.44 8.31 20.39
N GLU A 502 -2.22 7.44 19.43
CA GLU A 502 -0.97 6.67 19.36
C GLU A 502 0.15 7.65 19.08
N GLU A 503 1.17 7.66 19.93
CA GLU A 503 2.33 8.53 19.78
C GLU A 503 3.60 7.71 19.54
N SER A 504 4.38 8.06 18.54
CA SER A 504 5.61 7.35 18.21
C SER A 504 6.83 8.26 18.26
N LEU A 505 7.93 7.70 18.74
CA LEU A 505 9.27 8.25 18.64
C LEU A 505 10.14 7.25 17.90
N SER A 506 10.71 7.68 16.76
CA SER A 506 11.62 6.87 15.97
C SER A 506 13.00 7.49 15.89
N ALA A 507 14.02 6.64 15.81
CA ALA A 507 15.38 7.02 15.46
C ALA A 507 15.97 6.01 14.48
N SER A 508 16.71 6.48 13.48
CA SER A 508 17.37 5.62 12.51
C SER A 508 18.77 6.14 12.18
N TYR A 509 19.65 5.22 11.84
CA TYR A 509 20.98 5.49 11.31
C TYR A 509 21.24 4.60 10.10
N SER A 510 21.75 5.18 9.02
CA SER A 510 22.19 4.42 7.86
C SER A 510 23.58 4.80 7.40
N LEU A 511 24.28 3.83 6.84
CA LEU A 511 25.58 3.99 6.18
C LEU A 511 25.44 3.45 4.77
N ASN A 512 25.67 4.30 3.77
CA ASN A 512 25.55 3.99 2.38
C ASN A 512 26.92 4.12 1.70
N TYR A 513 27.36 3.07 1.03
CA TYR A 513 28.50 3.07 0.13
C TYR A 513 28.01 2.83 -1.28
N ASP A 514 28.33 3.71 -2.20
CA ASP A 514 27.91 3.63 -3.60
C ASP A 514 29.08 3.91 -4.54
N SER A 515 29.41 2.92 -5.35
CA SER A 515 30.42 2.98 -6.41
C SER A 515 29.88 2.38 -7.70
N GLU A 516 30.58 2.52 -8.82
CA GLU A 516 30.17 1.95 -10.11
C GLU A 516 29.89 0.44 -10.06
N GLN A 517 30.52 -0.29 -9.15
CA GLN A 517 30.43 -1.75 -9.08
C GLN A 517 29.69 -2.28 -7.87
N LEU A 518 29.68 -1.56 -6.77
CA LEU A 518 29.12 -2.00 -5.49
C LEU A 518 28.29 -0.90 -4.85
N ALA A 519 27.02 -1.19 -4.59
CA ALA A 519 26.17 -0.43 -3.67
C ALA A 519 25.98 -1.24 -2.40
N LEU A 520 26.13 -0.62 -1.22
CA LEU A 520 25.93 -1.25 0.08
C LEU A 520 25.22 -0.27 1.01
N THR A 521 24.15 -0.74 1.63
CA THR A 521 23.44 0.01 2.69
C THR A 521 23.38 -0.85 3.94
N LEU A 522 23.71 -0.25 5.08
CA LEU A 522 23.47 -0.78 6.42
C LEU A 522 22.54 0.19 7.12
N SER A 523 21.41 -0.29 7.66
CA SER A 523 20.47 0.54 8.42
C SER A 523 20.18 -0.06 9.79
N LEU A 524 19.99 0.83 10.75
CA LEU A 524 19.52 0.51 12.09
C LEU A 524 18.35 1.44 12.39
N ALA A 525 17.24 0.90 12.85
CA ALA A 525 16.10 1.72 13.26
C ALA A 525 15.53 1.22 14.58
N HIS A 526 14.96 2.14 15.35
CA HIS A 526 14.21 1.85 16.56
C HIS A 526 12.99 2.76 16.62
N SER A 527 11.83 2.16 16.88
CA SER A 527 10.56 2.88 17.06
C SER A 527 9.91 2.43 18.37
N ARG A 528 9.40 3.41 19.12
CA ARG A 528 8.63 3.21 20.33
C ARG A 528 7.27 3.88 20.16
N VAL A 529 6.20 3.17 20.48
CA VAL A 529 4.80 3.65 20.39
C VAL A 529 4.19 3.62 21.78
N GLU A 530 3.60 4.73 22.19
CA GLU A 530 2.76 4.87 23.40
C GLU A 530 1.29 4.84 22.98
N ASN A 531 0.42 4.35 23.86
CA ASN A 531 -1.03 4.22 23.65
C ASN A 531 -1.37 3.35 22.42
N LEU A 532 -0.59 2.29 22.15
CA LEU A 532 -0.81 1.41 21.01
C LEU A 532 -2.20 0.75 21.10
N ALA A 533 -2.98 0.84 20.04
CA ALA A 533 -4.28 0.20 19.96
C ALA A 533 -4.17 -1.33 20.07
N SER A 534 -5.04 -1.90 20.88
CA SER A 534 -5.11 -3.33 21.17
C SER A 534 -6.55 -3.76 21.28
N LEU A 535 -6.80 -5.04 21.00
CA LEU A 535 -8.10 -5.65 21.20
C LEU A 535 -8.05 -6.49 22.48
N GLU A 536 -8.96 -6.20 23.38
CA GLU A 536 -9.14 -6.96 24.61
C GLU A 536 -10.59 -7.44 24.74
N ALA A 537 -10.85 -8.37 25.64
CA ALA A 537 -12.20 -8.80 25.96
C ALA A 537 -12.60 -8.25 27.33
N ASP A 538 -13.83 -7.74 27.46
CA ASP A 538 -14.40 -7.36 28.75
C ASP A 538 -14.73 -8.59 29.61
N GLU A 539 -15.28 -8.36 30.81
CA GLU A 539 -15.69 -9.42 31.74
C GLU A 539 -16.81 -10.36 31.22
N ASN A 540 -17.45 -10.00 30.08
CA ASN A 540 -18.50 -10.76 29.42
C ASN A 540 -17.99 -11.37 28.10
N ASP A 541 -16.67 -11.34 27.84
CA ASP A 541 -16.03 -11.68 26.58
C ASP A 541 -16.54 -10.85 25.38
N VAL A 542 -16.93 -9.59 25.59
CA VAL A 542 -17.23 -8.66 24.50
C VAL A 542 -15.91 -8.02 24.03
N PRO A 543 -15.58 -8.06 22.74
CA PRO A 543 -14.40 -7.37 22.22
C PRO A 543 -14.45 -5.86 22.47
N VAL A 544 -13.36 -5.31 22.95
CA VAL A 544 -13.17 -3.88 23.22
C VAL A 544 -11.89 -3.40 22.52
N LEU A 545 -12.03 -2.48 21.60
CA LEU A 545 -10.88 -1.75 21.08
C LEU A 545 -10.41 -0.77 22.16
N THR A 546 -9.22 -0.98 22.68
CA THR A 546 -8.62 -0.21 23.78
C THR A 546 -7.16 0.16 23.42
N GLN A 547 -6.42 0.67 24.39
CA GLN A 547 -5.02 1.07 24.23
C GLN A 547 -4.16 0.45 25.32
N LEU A 548 -2.94 0.05 24.97
CA LEU A 548 -1.99 -0.50 25.93
C LEU A 548 -1.52 0.58 26.91
N ASP A 549 -1.43 0.24 28.19
CA ASP A 549 -0.90 1.11 29.24
C ASP A 549 0.62 1.33 29.10
N ASP A 550 1.35 0.31 28.66
CA ASP A 550 2.79 0.33 28.48
C ASP A 550 3.16 0.50 27.02
N ALA A 551 4.22 1.25 26.75
CA ALA A 551 4.71 1.45 25.40
C ALA A 551 5.22 0.16 24.78
N ALA A 552 4.99 0.02 23.47
CA ALA A 552 5.49 -1.05 22.64
C ALA A 552 6.67 -0.58 21.77
N SER A 553 7.63 -1.44 21.47
CA SER A 553 8.80 -1.06 20.67
C SER A 553 9.28 -2.15 19.72
N VAL A 554 9.85 -1.68 18.60
CA VAL A 554 10.50 -2.53 17.60
C VAL A 554 11.84 -1.94 17.19
N SER A 555 12.85 -2.80 17.02
CA SER A 555 14.14 -2.44 16.44
C SER A 555 14.37 -3.22 15.17
N THR A 556 14.92 -2.57 14.14
CA THR A 556 15.23 -3.18 12.85
C THR A 556 16.71 -3.02 12.53
N ILE A 557 17.31 -4.10 12.04
CA ILE A 557 18.67 -4.12 11.50
C ILE A 557 18.53 -4.65 10.07
N ASP A 558 18.91 -3.85 9.08
CA ASP A 558 18.91 -4.29 7.69
C ASP A 558 20.24 -4.00 7.00
N ILE A 559 20.62 -4.89 6.11
CA ILE A 559 21.76 -4.75 5.20
C ILE A 559 21.30 -5.14 3.80
N SER A 560 21.59 -4.28 2.83
CA SER A 560 21.36 -4.56 1.42
C SER A 560 22.61 -4.25 0.61
N THR A 561 22.84 -5.02 -0.44
CA THR A 561 23.99 -4.80 -1.34
C THR A 561 23.61 -5.18 -2.77
N GLY A 562 23.99 -4.35 -3.73
CA GLY A 562 23.95 -4.61 -5.16
C GLY A 562 25.37 -4.68 -5.71
N TYR A 563 25.70 -5.76 -6.41
CA TYR A 563 27.01 -5.97 -7.01
C TYR A 563 26.92 -6.28 -8.49
N ASN A 564 27.50 -5.41 -9.32
CA ASN A 564 27.62 -5.62 -10.75
C ASN A 564 28.75 -6.60 -11.03
N VAL A 565 28.43 -7.90 -11.17
CA VAL A 565 29.41 -8.97 -11.47
C VAL A 565 30.00 -8.78 -12.85
N THR A 566 29.16 -8.39 -13.81
CA THR A 566 29.52 -7.98 -15.18
C THR A 566 28.58 -6.85 -15.61
N GLU A 567 28.79 -6.27 -16.76
CA GLU A 567 27.85 -5.31 -17.37
C GLU A 567 26.44 -5.88 -17.60
N GLN A 568 26.31 -7.21 -17.60
CA GLN A 568 25.06 -7.94 -17.87
C GLN A 568 24.47 -8.61 -16.63
N LEU A 569 25.23 -8.81 -15.57
CA LEU A 569 24.79 -9.56 -14.38
C LEU A 569 24.96 -8.73 -13.13
N THR A 570 23.86 -8.48 -12.47
CA THR A 570 23.79 -7.86 -11.14
C THR A 570 23.28 -8.90 -10.13
N VAL A 571 23.86 -8.89 -8.94
CA VAL A 571 23.44 -9.69 -7.79
C VAL A 571 23.11 -8.75 -6.67
N ASN A 572 21.86 -8.82 -6.16
CA ASN A 572 21.45 -8.11 -4.98
C ASN A 572 21.29 -9.08 -3.83
N LEU A 573 21.75 -8.69 -2.63
CA LEU A 573 21.60 -9.46 -1.40
C LEU A 573 21.00 -8.57 -0.33
N SER A 574 20.05 -9.12 0.43
CA SER A 574 19.45 -8.42 1.57
C SER A 574 19.40 -9.36 2.78
N ALA A 575 19.55 -8.83 3.98
CA ALA A 575 19.30 -9.53 5.22
C ALA A 575 18.71 -8.55 6.24
N GLU A 576 17.67 -8.99 6.94
CA GLU A 576 16.93 -8.15 7.89
C GLU A 576 16.59 -8.93 9.15
N LYS A 577 16.56 -8.20 10.25
CA LYS A 577 16.08 -8.69 11.54
C LYS A 577 15.21 -7.63 12.21
N PHE A 578 14.01 -8.06 12.59
CA PHE A 578 13.07 -7.29 13.40
C PHE A 578 13.06 -7.84 14.81
N ILE A 579 13.18 -6.98 15.80
CA ILE A 579 13.24 -7.32 17.22
C ILE A 579 12.09 -6.60 17.91
N TYR A 580 11.05 -7.35 18.23
CA TYR A 580 9.83 -6.87 18.89
C TYR A 580 9.92 -7.08 20.39
N ASP A 581 9.44 -6.12 21.19
CA ASP A 581 9.20 -6.37 22.62
C ASP A 581 7.88 -7.13 22.85
N ASP A 582 7.66 -7.53 24.09
CA ASP A 582 6.50 -8.37 24.45
C ASP A 582 5.16 -7.63 24.22
N ASN A 583 5.11 -6.31 24.47
CA ASN A 583 3.91 -5.50 24.25
C ASN A 583 3.57 -5.41 22.77
N PHE A 584 4.60 -5.25 21.92
CA PHE A 584 4.37 -5.23 20.49
C PHE A 584 3.94 -6.59 19.95
N LYS A 585 4.56 -7.69 20.44
CA LYS A 585 4.19 -9.07 20.06
C LYS A 585 2.74 -9.38 20.40
N SER A 586 2.28 -8.99 21.59
CA SER A 586 0.89 -9.24 22.05
C SER A 586 -0.17 -8.45 21.27
N SER A 587 0.22 -7.42 20.54
CA SER A 587 -0.69 -6.57 19.76
C SER A 587 -0.88 -7.01 18.32
N TYR A 588 -0.15 -8.03 17.82
CA TYR A 588 -0.29 -8.55 16.47
C TYR A 588 -1.38 -9.64 16.41
N ALA A 589 -2.32 -9.47 15.50
CA ALA A 589 -3.26 -10.53 15.13
C ALA A 589 -2.59 -11.62 14.29
N ILE A 590 -1.62 -11.22 13.44
CA ILE A 590 -0.88 -12.08 12.54
C ILE A 590 0.60 -12.02 12.88
N VAL A 591 1.25 -13.18 12.95
CA VAL A 591 2.67 -13.27 13.33
C VAL A 591 3.56 -12.62 12.27
N PRO A 592 4.25 -11.51 12.58
CA PRO A 592 5.08 -10.80 11.62
C PRO A 592 6.37 -11.56 11.31
N VAL A 593 7.08 -11.12 10.28
CA VAL A 593 8.42 -11.61 9.95
C VAL A 593 9.42 -11.14 11.01
N GLU A 594 10.26 -12.06 11.54
CA GLU A 594 11.36 -11.71 12.46
C GLU A 594 12.69 -11.59 11.74
N GLU A 595 13.01 -12.55 10.85
CA GLU A 595 14.25 -12.54 10.09
C GLU A 595 13.98 -12.98 8.66
N ARG A 596 14.64 -12.32 7.69
CA ARG A 596 14.64 -12.76 6.30
C ARG A 596 15.98 -12.49 5.62
N VAL A 597 16.27 -13.30 4.60
CA VAL A 597 17.44 -13.13 3.73
C VAL A 597 17.01 -13.28 2.29
N GLY A 598 17.30 -12.28 1.48
CA GLY A 598 16.95 -12.21 0.06
C GLY A 598 18.19 -12.31 -0.84
N ILE A 599 18.00 -12.89 -2.01
CA ILE A 599 18.95 -12.87 -3.13
C ILE A 599 18.20 -12.66 -4.42
N ASP A 600 18.61 -11.62 -5.21
CA ASP A 600 18.08 -11.36 -6.54
C ASP A 600 19.20 -11.44 -7.55
N LEU A 601 18.92 -12.10 -8.65
CA LEU A 601 19.81 -12.22 -9.80
C LEU A 601 19.15 -11.56 -11.00
N GLU A 602 19.78 -10.52 -11.52
CA GLU A 602 19.34 -9.81 -12.72
C GLU A 602 20.37 -10.01 -13.83
N TRP A 603 19.95 -10.65 -14.92
CA TRP A 603 20.77 -10.77 -16.09
C TRP A 603 20.08 -10.16 -17.30
N SER A 604 20.78 -9.36 -18.07
CA SER A 604 20.22 -8.70 -19.25
C SER A 604 21.21 -8.61 -20.40
N ASN A 605 20.68 -8.72 -21.62
CA ASN A 605 21.33 -8.33 -22.85
C ASN A 605 20.38 -7.48 -23.71
N ASP A 606 20.74 -7.20 -24.96
CA ASP A 606 19.95 -6.31 -25.85
C ASP A 606 18.47 -6.73 -25.97
N ASN A 607 18.17 -8.03 -25.92
CA ASN A 607 16.83 -8.55 -26.20
C ASN A 607 16.19 -9.35 -25.05
N VAL A 608 16.99 -9.86 -24.11
CA VAL A 608 16.50 -10.76 -23.05
C VAL A 608 16.86 -10.21 -21.70
N LYS A 609 15.89 -10.22 -20.77
CA LYS A 609 16.11 -9.98 -19.35
C LYS A 609 15.63 -11.19 -18.55
N LEU A 610 16.41 -11.60 -17.57
CA LEU A 610 16.12 -12.69 -16.66
C LEU A 610 16.19 -12.16 -15.23
N PHE A 611 15.17 -12.50 -14.45
CA PHE A 611 15.10 -12.16 -13.03
C PHE A 611 14.84 -13.43 -12.24
N TRP A 612 15.58 -13.61 -11.17
CA TRP A 612 15.37 -14.67 -10.19
C TRP A 612 15.50 -14.06 -8.81
N THR A 613 14.47 -14.19 -8.02
CA THR A 613 14.48 -13.81 -6.62
C THR A 613 14.25 -15.02 -5.72
N THR A 614 14.89 -15.04 -4.57
CA THR A 614 14.67 -16.03 -3.52
C THR A 614 14.73 -15.33 -2.19
N VAL A 615 13.72 -15.52 -1.36
CA VAL A 615 13.68 -15.00 0.01
C VAL A 615 13.50 -16.17 0.97
N TRP A 616 14.37 -16.24 1.95
CA TRP A 616 14.27 -17.16 3.08
C TRP A 616 13.73 -16.41 4.30
N PHE A 617 12.85 -17.06 5.06
CA PHE A 617 12.24 -16.58 6.29
C PHE A 617 12.57 -17.52 7.45
N SER A 618 12.86 -16.94 8.63
CA SER A 618 13.17 -17.70 9.84
C SER A 618 11.94 -18.45 10.39
N ALA A 619 12.20 -19.50 11.16
CA ALA A 619 11.18 -20.11 12.01
C ALA A 619 10.76 -19.16 13.14
N ARG A 620 9.50 -19.28 13.60
CA ARG A 620 8.92 -18.43 14.65
C ARG A 620 8.18 -19.25 15.68
N ASP A 621 8.26 -18.84 16.93
CA ASP A 621 7.45 -19.40 18.02
C ASP A 621 6.16 -18.59 18.15
N LEU A 622 5.04 -19.16 17.73
CA LEU A 622 3.75 -18.47 17.70
C LEU A 622 3.22 -18.14 19.10
N ARG A 623 3.70 -18.84 20.14
CA ARG A 623 3.35 -18.55 21.55
C ARG A 623 3.78 -17.16 22.01
N GLU A 624 4.86 -16.64 21.42
CA GLU A 624 5.33 -15.29 21.72
C GLU A 624 4.37 -14.19 21.24
N TYR A 625 3.44 -14.55 20.35
CA TYR A 625 2.42 -13.68 19.75
C TYR A 625 1.00 -13.97 20.25
N GLY A 626 0.87 -14.68 21.39
CA GLY A 626 -0.41 -14.95 22.03
C GLY A 626 -1.14 -16.18 21.52
N TYR A 627 -0.60 -16.93 20.55
CA TYR A 627 -1.20 -18.20 20.13
C TYR A 627 -1.06 -19.25 21.22
N ASP A 628 -2.16 -19.87 21.61
CA ASP A 628 -2.26 -20.88 22.65
C ASP A 628 -2.56 -22.29 22.10
N GLY A 629 -2.58 -22.45 20.76
CA GLY A 629 -2.91 -23.70 20.10
C GLY A 629 -4.40 -23.92 20.01
N PHE A 630 -5.15 -22.87 19.74
CA PHE A 630 -6.61 -22.80 19.58
C PHE A 630 -7.30 -24.17 19.49
N ASN A 631 -8.07 -24.53 20.49
CA ASN A 631 -8.68 -25.85 20.62
C ASN A 631 -10.21 -25.73 20.77
N ILE A 632 -10.89 -25.58 19.64
CA ILE A 632 -12.33 -25.41 19.57
C ILE A 632 -13.10 -26.54 20.20
N LYS A 633 -12.59 -27.78 20.12
CA LYS A 633 -13.28 -29.00 20.57
C LYS A 633 -12.77 -29.58 21.87
N ASN A 634 -11.76 -28.97 22.51
CA ASN A 634 -11.01 -29.57 23.61
C ASN A 634 -10.50 -30.99 23.29
N ASP A 635 -10.11 -31.23 22.06
CA ASP A 635 -9.51 -32.49 21.63
C ASP A 635 -8.17 -32.24 20.90
N ALA A 636 -7.27 -33.24 20.90
CA ALA A 636 -5.94 -33.09 20.37
C ALA A 636 -5.89 -32.93 18.84
N SER A 637 -6.97 -33.22 18.13
CA SER A 637 -7.06 -33.13 16.67
C SER A 637 -7.39 -31.72 16.18
N SER A 638 -7.82 -30.84 17.08
CA SER A 638 -8.18 -29.44 16.80
C SER A 638 -7.14 -28.43 17.26
N VAL A 639 -5.98 -28.89 17.75
CA VAL A 639 -4.89 -28.02 18.19
C VAL A 639 -4.03 -27.63 16.98
N LYS A 640 -3.89 -26.32 16.75
CA LYS A 640 -2.97 -25.80 15.72
C LYS A 640 -1.52 -25.86 16.19
N PRO A 641 -0.54 -26.08 15.28
CA PRO A 641 0.87 -25.94 15.58
C PRO A 641 1.21 -24.57 16.19
N LEU A 642 2.16 -24.57 17.11
CA LEU A 642 2.63 -23.36 17.77
C LEU A 642 4.03 -22.93 17.31
N ASP A 643 4.59 -23.65 16.36
CA ASP A 643 5.90 -23.37 15.78
C ASP A 643 5.76 -23.25 14.26
N ALA A 644 5.94 -22.05 13.72
CA ALA A 644 6.03 -21.83 12.29
C ALA A 644 7.43 -22.24 11.79
N PRO A 645 7.58 -23.16 10.83
CA PRO A 645 8.86 -23.55 10.29
C PRO A 645 9.52 -22.43 9.49
N SER A 646 10.84 -22.53 9.28
CA SER A 646 11.51 -21.68 8.29
C SER A 646 11.19 -22.16 6.89
N PHE A 647 11.00 -21.22 5.95
CA PHE A 647 10.70 -21.54 4.55
C PHE A 647 11.41 -20.59 3.58
N SER A 648 11.35 -20.92 2.30
CA SER A 648 11.83 -20.05 1.22
C SER A 648 10.80 -19.94 0.12
N SER A 649 10.64 -18.76 -0.42
CA SER A 649 9.89 -18.49 -1.66
C SER A 649 10.86 -18.08 -2.76
N SER A 650 10.62 -18.51 -3.99
CA SER A 650 11.45 -18.18 -5.14
C SER A 650 10.60 -17.92 -6.37
N ASP A 651 10.93 -16.83 -7.08
CA ASP A 651 10.24 -16.42 -8.31
C ASP A 651 11.23 -16.31 -9.46
N PHE A 652 10.73 -16.51 -10.67
CA PHE A 652 11.51 -16.37 -11.89
C PHE A 652 10.71 -15.66 -12.98
N LYS A 653 11.35 -14.75 -13.69
CA LYS A 653 10.76 -14.05 -14.83
C LYS A 653 11.75 -14.01 -16.00
N VAL A 654 11.24 -14.24 -17.18
CA VAL A 654 11.93 -13.97 -18.44
C VAL A 654 11.15 -12.93 -19.25
N GLN A 655 11.86 -11.98 -19.80
CA GLN A 655 11.32 -10.96 -20.68
C GLN A 655 12.11 -10.95 -21.98
N TYR A 656 11.41 -10.92 -23.11
CA TYR A 656 11.99 -10.87 -24.45
C TYR A 656 11.47 -9.66 -25.20
N LEU A 657 12.37 -8.82 -25.68
CA LEU A 657 12.07 -7.69 -26.54
C LEU A 657 11.97 -8.19 -27.99
N PHE A 658 10.74 -8.46 -28.42
CA PHE A 658 10.44 -8.98 -29.76
C PHE A 658 10.69 -7.93 -30.85
N SER A 659 10.41 -6.66 -30.55
CA SER A 659 10.72 -5.49 -31.36
C SER A 659 10.91 -4.28 -30.44
N GLU A 660 11.32 -3.13 -30.97
CA GLU A 660 11.45 -1.88 -30.20
C GLU A 660 10.15 -1.49 -29.48
N SER A 661 9.00 -1.92 -30.00
CA SER A 661 7.68 -1.59 -29.47
C SER A 661 6.96 -2.77 -28.79
N THR A 662 7.50 -3.99 -28.83
CA THR A 662 6.78 -5.17 -28.35
C THR A 662 7.65 -6.02 -27.43
N LYS A 663 7.18 -6.21 -26.22
CA LYS A 663 7.79 -7.00 -25.17
C LYS A 663 6.88 -8.19 -24.81
N VAL A 664 7.43 -9.39 -24.76
CA VAL A 664 6.73 -10.61 -24.29
C VAL A 664 7.42 -11.06 -23.00
N TYR A 665 6.64 -11.47 -22.02
CA TYR A 665 7.20 -11.94 -20.76
C TYR A 665 6.43 -13.16 -20.25
N ALA A 666 7.13 -13.98 -19.49
CA ALA A 666 6.54 -15.10 -18.75
C ALA A 666 7.23 -15.22 -17.39
N GLY A 667 6.52 -15.71 -16.42
CA GLY A 667 7.07 -15.90 -15.09
C GLY A 667 6.41 -17.04 -14.33
N ILE A 668 7.07 -17.39 -13.25
CA ILE A 668 6.64 -18.40 -12.29
C ILE A 668 6.86 -17.80 -10.91
N SER A 669 5.80 -17.66 -10.14
CA SER A 669 5.87 -17.32 -8.72
C SER A 669 5.88 -18.61 -7.90
N ASN A 670 6.52 -18.59 -6.74
CA ASN A 670 6.67 -19.72 -5.83
C ASN A 670 7.11 -21.02 -6.56
N ILE A 671 8.27 -20.98 -7.23
CA ILE A 671 8.79 -22.07 -8.10
C ILE A 671 8.77 -23.44 -7.38
N PHE A 672 9.05 -23.44 -6.08
CA PHE A 672 9.16 -24.67 -5.29
C PHE A 672 7.83 -25.13 -4.71
N GLU A 673 6.74 -24.37 -4.97
CA GLU A 673 5.36 -24.73 -4.57
C GLU A 673 5.18 -24.86 -3.04
N TYR A 674 5.98 -24.18 -2.24
CA TYR A 674 5.86 -24.24 -0.79
C TYR A 674 4.67 -23.38 -0.33
N THR A 675 3.75 -23.99 0.43
CA THR A 675 2.71 -23.31 1.18
C THR A 675 2.71 -23.76 2.63
N GLN A 676 2.17 -22.95 3.54
CA GLN A 676 1.99 -23.43 4.92
C GLN A 676 0.99 -24.58 5.01
N ILE A 677 0.11 -24.72 4.04
CA ILE A 677 -0.91 -25.79 3.94
C ILE A 677 -0.27 -27.14 3.71
N ASP A 678 0.85 -27.21 2.97
CA ASP A 678 1.62 -28.44 2.76
C ASP A 678 2.22 -29.02 4.06
N GLU A 679 2.43 -28.18 5.07
CA GLU A 679 2.83 -28.62 6.42
C GLU A 679 1.65 -29.16 7.26
N GLY A 680 0.43 -29.12 6.72
CA GLY A 680 -0.80 -29.48 7.41
C GLY A 680 -1.41 -28.33 8.21
N ASP A 681 -0.92 -27.10 7.96
CA ASP A 681 -1.25 -25.90 8.72
C ASP A 681 -2.17 -24.99 7.90
N THR A 682 -3.37 -25.45 7.58
CA THR A 682 -4.35 -24.60 6.91
C THR A 682 -4.63 -23.34 7.73
N PRO A 683 -4.60 -22.14 7.14
CA PRO A 683 -5.02 -20.92 7.83
C PRO A 683 -6.49 -20.99 8.20
N LEU A 684 -7.29 -21.70 7.40
CA LEU A 684 -8.70 -21.91 7.62
C LEU A 684 -8.92 -23.21 8.36
N PHE A 685 -8.95 -23.17 9.68
CA PHE A 685 -9.26 -24.34 10.48
C PHE A 685 -10.76 -24.60 10.52
N TYR A 686 -11.28 -25.22 9.46
CA TYR A 686 -12.67 -25.62 9.38
C TYR A 686 -12.81 -27.08 9.80
N ASP A 687 -13.66 -27.33 10.75
CA ASP A 687 -14.13 -28.66 11.08
C ASP A 687 -15.67 -28.74 10.94
N ASN A 688 -16.19 -29.95 10.84
CA ASN A 688 -17.65 -30.19 10.71
C ASN A 688 -18.51 -29.67 11.89
N THR A 689 -17.94 -28.94 12.83
CA THR A 689 -18.59 -28.40 14.03
C THR A 689 -18.50 -26.88 14.14
N GLY A 690 -17.98 -26.20 13.09
CA GLY A 690 -18.06 -24.74 12.98
C GLY A 690 -16.94 -23.98 13.69
N GLY A 691 -15.71 -24.45 13.61
CA GLY A 691 -14.55 -23.69 14.09
C GLY A 691 -13.61 -23.32 12.95
N TYR A 692 -13.29 -22.06 12.79
CA TYR A 692 -12.34 -21.55 11.80
C TYR A 692 -11.53 -20.40 12.41
N ASP A 693 -10.39 -20.13 11.80
CA ASP A 693 -9.49 -19.03 12.14
C ASP A 693 -8.81 -18.54 10.85
N VAL A 694 -9.22 -17.38 10.39
CA VAL A 694 -8.76 -16.79 9.12
C VAL A 694 -7.41 -16.07 9.25
N ALA A 695 -6.97 -15.86 10.49
CA ALA A 695 -5.77 -15.11 10.83
C ALA A 695 -4.55 -16.00 11.15
N TYR A 696 -4.71 -17.31 11.17
CA TYR A 696 -3.57 -18.23 11.40
C TYR A 696 -2.68 -18.32 10.17
N ILE A 697 -1.97 -17.23 9.85
CA ILE A 697 -1.14 -17.09 8.67
C ILE A 697 0.30 -16.81 9.09
N TYR A 698 1.23 -17.61 8.62
CA TYR A 698 2.66 -17.39 8.83
C TYR A 698 3.52 -17.60 7.57
N GLY A 699 2.96 -18.16 6.52
CA GLY A 699 3.65 -18.53 5.29
C GLY A 699 2.80 -18.26 4.03
N PRO A 700 3.32 -18.59 2.84
CA PRO A 700 2.60 -18.44 1.60
C PRO A 700 1.31 -19.28 1.58
N LEU A 701 0.24 -18.70 1.06
CA LEU A 701 -1.06 -19.34 0.84
C LEU A 701 -1.23 -19.78 -0.60
N HIS A 702 -0.56 -19.11 -1.55
CA HIS A 702 -0.57 -19.44 -2.96
C HIS A 702 0.51 -20.46 -3.28
N GLY A 703 0.15 -21.51 -4.00
CA GLY A 703 1.07 -22.47 -4.57
C GLY A 703 1.88 -21.89 -5.72
N ARG A 704 2.33 -22.74 -6.64
CA ARG A 704 3.07 -22.30 -7.83
C ARG A 704 2.14 -21.65 -8.84
N GLU A 705 2.41 -20.43 -9.22
CA GLU A 705 1.64 -19.69 -10.21
C GLU A 705 2.46 -19.43 -11.47
N PHE A 706 1.81 -19.58 -12.64
CA PHE A 706 2.38 -19.27 -13.94
C PHE A 706 1.64 -18.10 -14.57
N TYR A 707 2.37 -17.24 -15.27
CA TYR A 707 1.76 -16.19 -16.07
C TYR A 707 2.56 -15.93 -17.34
N VAL A 708 1.88 -15.44 -18.35
CA VAL A 708 2.45 -14.97 -19.62
C VAL A 708 1.77 -13.68 -20.01
N GLY A 709 2.53 -12.76 -20.57
CA GLY A 709 1.98 -11.48 -21.02
C GLY A 709 2.71 -10.90 -22.22
N VAL A 710 2.04 -9.94 -22.82
CA VAL A 710 2.55 -9.12 -23.91
C VAL A 710 2.31 -7.66 -23.62
N GLU A 711 3.30 -6.83 -23.88
CA GLU A 711 3.18 -5.38 -23.78
C GLU A 711 3.57 -4.76 -25.12
N VAL A 712 2.77 -3.79 -25.56
CA VAL A 712 3.01 -3.01 -26.78
C VAL A 712 3.07 -1.53 -26.40
N SER A 713 4.17 -0.87 -26.79
CA SER A 713 4.39 0.56 -26.61
C SER A 713 4.42 1.26 -27.98
N LEU A 714 3.76 2.43 -28.08
CA LEU A 714 3.58 3.19 -29.31
C LEU A 714 4.07 4.63 -29.11
#